data_cf2967fa64261f6f98681691d88b1703
#
_entry.id   cf2967fa64261f6f98681691d88b1703
#
_cell.length_a   1.000
_cell.length_b   1.000
_cell.length_c   1.000
_cell.angle_alpha   90.00
_cell.angle_beta   90.00
_cell.angle_gamma   90.00
#
_symmetry.space_group_name_H-M   'P 1'
#
loop_
_entity.id
_entity.type
_entity.pdbx_description
1 polymer ?
#
loop_
_entity_poly.entity_id
_entity_poly.type
_entity_poly.pdbx_seq_one_letter_code
_entity_poly.pdbx_strand_id
1 'polypeptide(L)'
;MACHPDAASRPTPRARDSITVALAGNPNSGKTTLFNNLTGAHQHVANYPGVTVERKEGTCTHKGRRIHVIDLPGTYSLTPYSVEEVVARDVLTEERPDVVVDVVDASNLERNLYLTVQLVQLRVPLILALNMADLAERRGHAINYRRLSELLGAPVVPTVGHKDRGTQELLDAIVALADNPQRPVPVEVSYGREIDEELDKLEPQIANAPGLAGHYDPRWLALKLLEDDSIIRARVERSVPDPAGLLAAAAASRHHLQTVFGESPEIVIADRRYGFISGACQEAVVKTVEARHTTSDRIDGVILHRALGVPIFLLLTYLVFQFTFTVGEAPTGWVESLFHGLSESIAQLWPKAAESPLRSLLCDGILGGVGGVLVFVPYIILLFLAIAVLEDTGYMARAAFLMDHVMHKIGLHGKSFIPMLVGFGCNVPAILATRTLDTRRDRLTTILVLPLMSCSARLVIYTVLVAAFFPNRVLVRLGVLTVRLQPVILFGLYALGALLAIGGAKLLRATVLRGETHPLVIELPPYRVPTLRGLAIHVWERSWLYIKKAGTVILGISIVLWCLTSYPRKPRYDEDYAARAQRAAAAYVQAMESLAPALGLAAPDAVLLRRLGLADLALEAARDQHFEHEPGFRAAAERYAAEVAQLRQGPAGDRIQRFLDLRGEVAAIRARFDRAAEHHGAHEGSPAHFVLLHNMERELAGVKERAPDGYEAAVRWLDHIRPAWEAERQAIRHGQAAEDIAWSAAGRIGRLVEPLIRPLGFDWKIGTALLGAFGAREVFVAQMGIIYAVGSGEEHVEALRERLRADYSPLVGFCVMLFCLISLLCLPTLAVTRRETGSWGWAAFQLGSLTGLAYIFTLATYQIGRLIGLGG
;
A
#
# COMPACT_ATOMS: atom_id res chain seq x y z
N MET A 1 67.28 29.02 33.04
CA MET A 1 67.16 27.56 33.06
C MET A 1 65.73 27.22 32.67
N ALA A 2 65.55 26.92 31.39
CA ALA A 2 64.27 26.57 30.82
C ALA A 2 64.30 25.08 30.52
N CYS A 3 63.32 24.29 31.09
CA CYS A 3 63.14 22.91 30.77
C CYS A 3 62.27 22.82 29.54
N HIS A 4 62.77 22.25 28.47
CA HIS A 4 61.96 21.76 27.35
C HIS A 4 61.14 20.56 27.84
N PRO A 5 59.80 20.44 27.47
CA PRO A 5 59.10 19.17 27.56
C PRO A 5 59.42 18.31 26.35
N ASP A 6 59.84 17.10 26.68
CA ASP A 6 60.24 16.04 25.76
C ASP A 6 59.19 15.75 24.68
N ALA A 7 59.71 15.48 23.51
CA ALA A 7 58.99 14.89 22.40
C ALA A 7 58.29 13.60 22.86
N ALA A 8 56.95 13.60 22.76
CA ALA A 8 56.14 12.44 23.04
C ALA A 8 56.56 11.27 22.16
N SER A 9 57.27 10.35 22.73
CA SER A 9 57.62 9.06 22.14
C SER A 9 56.38 8.33 21.72
N ARG A 10 56.26 8.03 20.42
CA ARG A 10 55.23 7.14 19.91
C ARG A 10 55.26 5.84 20.71
N PRO A 11 54.12 5.36 21.23
CA PRO A 11 54.09 4.09 21.94
C PRO A 11 54.48 2.97 20.97
N THR A 12 55.50 2.22 21.33
CA THR A 12 55.85 0.92 20.72
C THR A 12 54.64 0.03 20.68
N PRO A 13 54.37 -0.75 19.62
CA PRO A 13 53.19 -1.58 19.50
C PRO A 13 53.21 -2.66 20.56
N ARG A 14 52.50 -2.45 21.67
CA ARG A 14 52.08 -3.53 22.55
C ARG A 14 51.18 -4.42 21.74
N ALA A 15 51.44 -5.73 21.70
CA ALA A 15 50.52 -6.72 21.17
C ALA A 15 49.15 -6.55 21.86
N ARG A 16 48.19 -5.91 21.18
CA ARG A 16 46.85 -5.76 21.70
C ARG A 16 46.18 -7.12 21.66
N ASP A 17 45.62 -7.60 22.76
CA ASP A 17 44.92 -8.87 22.84
C ASP A 17 43.61 -8.91 21.99
N SER A 18 43.16 -7.77 21.47
CA SER A 18 42.00 -7.62 20.62
C SER A 18 42.24 -6.79 19.37
N ILE A 19 41.72 -7.24 18.23
CA ILE A 19 41.78 -6.57 16.93
C ILE A 19 40.37 -6.09 16.58
N THR A 20 40.23 -4.81 16.22
CA THR A 20 38.97 -4.26 15.76
C THR A 20 38.91 -4.24 14.23
N VAL A 21 37.91 -4.89 13.66
CA VAL A 21 37.73 -5.03 12.19
C VAL A 21 36.41 -4.39 11.78
N ALA A 22 36.46 -3.51 10.79
CA ALA A 22 35.22 -3.01 10.15
C ALA A 22 34.97 -3.69 8.81
N LEU A 23 33.80 -4.23 8.61
CA LEU A 23 33.34 -4.77 7.33
C LEU A 23 32.66 -3.68 6.51
N ALA A 24 33.28 -3.24 5.43
CA ALA A 24 32.74 -2.36 4.41
C ALA A 24 32.28 -3.18 3.19
N GLY A 25 31.54 -2.59 2.28
CA GLY A 25 31.17 -3.20 1.01
C GLY A 25 29.85 -2.70 0.46
N ASN A 26 29.68 -2.87 -0.83
CA ASN A 26 28.47 -2.46 -1.53
C ASN A 26 27.22 -3.25 -1.05
N PRO A 27 26.02 -2.68 -1.15
CA PRO A 27 24.80 -3.45 -0.99
C PRO A 27 24.80 -4.69 -1.91
N ASN A 28 24.37 -5.83 -1.36
CA ASN A 28 24.32 -7.13 -2.05
C ASN A 28 25.69 -7.78 -2.39
N SER A 29 26.81 -7.26 -1.95
CA SER A 29 28.12 -7.93 -2.09
C SER A 29 28.25 -9.21 -1.24
N GLY A 30 27.28 -9.50 -0.39
CA GLY A 30 27.31 -10.65 0.54
C GLY A 30 27.98 -10.34 1.88
N LYS A 31 28.12 -9.07 2.25
CA LYS A 31 28.71 -8.58 3.48
C LYS A 31 28.10 -9.22 4.74
N THR A 32 26.78 -9.21 4.87
CA THR A 32 26.08 -9.82 6.02
C THR A 32 26.30 -11.34 6.10
N THR A 33 26.38 -12.02 4.97
CA THR A 33 26.72 -13.45 4.95
C THR A 33 28.11 -13.70 5.50
N LEU A 34 29.08 -12.90 5.06
CA LEU A 34 30.45 -13.02 5.52
C LEU A 34 30.59 -12.63 7.00
N PHE A 35 29.87 -11.59 7.46
CA PHE A 35 29.78 -11.22 8.87
C PHE A 35 29.27 -12.38 9.74
N ASN A 36 28.19 -13.06 9.30
CA ASN A 36 27.64 -14.19 10.00
C ASN A 36 28.61 -15.38 10.05
N ASN A 37 29.36 -15.63 8.97
CA ASN A 37 30.38 -16.69 8.94
C ASN A 37 31.54 -16.39 9.89
N LEU A 38 31.96 -15.12 9.99
CA LEU A 38 33.04 -14.70 10.88
C LEU A 38 32.63 -14.74 12.35
N THR A 39 31.42 -14.29 12.70
CA THR A 39 30.99 -14.06 14.09
C THR A 39 30.11 -15.17 14.68
N GLY A 40 29.51 -16.02 13.84
CA GLY A 40 28.63 -17.08 14.28
C GLY A 40 27.41 -16.57 15.07
N ALA A 41 27.14 -17.18 16.24
CA ALA A 41 26.01 -16.81 17.10
C ALA A 41 26.29 -15.60 18.05
N HIS A 42 27.49 -15.07 18.07
CA HIS A 42 27.92 -14.01 18.98
C HIS A 42 27.72 -12.62 18.35
N GLN A 43 26.49 -12.22 18.17
CA GLN A 43 26.13 -10.95 17.54
C GLN A 43 25.33 -10.07 18.49
N HIS A 44 25.58 -8.75 18.42
CA HIS A 44 24.83 -7.72 19.10
C HIS A 44 24.30 -6.72 18.06
N VAL A 45 23.03 -6.33 18.18
CA VAL A 45 22.40 -5.35 17.28
C VAL A 45 21.97 -4.15 18.10
N ALA A 46 22.44 -2.97 17.71
CA ALA A 46 22.09 -1.67 18.28
C ALA A 46 21.82 -0.67 17.13
N ASN A 47 21.58 0.57 17.44
CA ASN A 47 21.57 1.63 16.43
C ASN A 47 22.81 2.51 16.61
N TYR A 48 23.32 3.09 15.52
CA TYR A 48 24.34 4.13 15.61
C TYR A 48 23.80 5.35 16.36
N PRO A 49 24.60 5.99 17.20
CA PRO A 49 24.15 7.14 17.99
C PRO A 49 23.54 8.25 17.14
N GLY A 50 22.32 8.66 17.49
CA GLY A 50 21.63 9.79 16.84
C GLY A 50 20.97 9.50 15.49
N VAL A 51 21.04 8.27 14.98
CA VAL A 51 20.46 7.88 13.68
C VAL A 51 19.70 6.54 13.77
N THR A 52 18.85 6.27 12.79
CA THR A 52 18.06 5.03 12.71
C THR A 52 18.74 3.89 11.96
N VAL A 53 20.06 3.97 11.79
CA VAL A 53 20.86 2.96 11.09
C VAL A 53 21.28 1.89 12.09
N GLU A 54 21.07 0.62 11.74
CA GLU A 54 21.45 -0.52 12.59
C GLU A 54 22.98 -0.68 12.63
N ARG A 55 23.51 -0.86 13.84
CA ARG A 55 24.91 -1.23 14.11
C ARG A 55 24.94 -2.69 14.55
N LYS A 56 25.61 -3.53 13.77
CA LYS A 56 25.81 -4.94 14.09
C LYS A 56 27.27 -5.18 14.46
N GLU A 57 27.46 -5.80 15.60
CA GLU A 57 28.77 -6.14 16.11
C GLU A 57 28.84 -7.62 16.48
N GLY A 58 30.00 -8.21 16.33
CA GLY A 58 30.22 -9.59 16.71
C GLY A 58 31.66 -9.82 17.12
N THR A 59 31.92 -10.96 17.77
CA THR A 59 33.27 -11.32 18.19
C THR A 59 33.59 -12.75 17.79
N CYS A 60 34.83 -12.96 17.32
CA CYS A 60 35.38 -14.28 17.08
C CYS A 60 36.79 -14.39 17.65
N THR A 61 37.30 -15.60 17.75
CA THR A 61 38.68 -15.84 18.19
C THR A 61 39.43 -16.64 17.12
N HIS A 62 40.59 -16.13 16.68
CA HIS A 62 41.42 -16.78 15.68
C HIS A 62 42.89 -16.67 16.08
N LYS A 63 43.63 -17.79 16.04
CA LYS A 63 45.07 -17.88 16.45
C LYS A 63 45.34 -17.24 17.82
N GLY A 64 44.42 -17.40 18.77
CA GLY A 64 44.58 -16.85 20.13
C GLY A 64 44.30 -15.35 20.25
N ARG A 65 43.95 -14.67 19.16
CA ARG A 65 43.54 -13.25 19.14
C ARG A 65 42.01 -13.13 19.16
N ARG A 66 41.52 -12.19 19.94
CA ARG A 66 40.09 -11.81 19.93
C ARG A 66 39.88 -10.77 18.83
N ILE A 67 38.98 -11.04 17.91
CA ILE A 67 38.63 -10.17 16.80
C ILE A 67 37.23 -9.64 17.06
N HIS A 68 37.09 -8.31 17.15
CA HIS A 68 35.83 -7.61 17.24
C HIS A 68 35.45 -7.08 15.86
N VAL A 69 34.33 -7.56 15.32
CA VAL A 69 33.87 -7.25 13.96
C VAL A 69 32.69 -6.30 14.02
N ILE A 70 32.80 -5.18 13.32
CA ILE A 70 31.74 -4.17 13.17
C ILE A 70 31.22 -4.23 11.73
N ASP A 71 29.93 -4.48 11.54
CA ASP A 71 29.27 -4.47 10.23
C ASP A 71 28.85 -3.04 9.86
N LEU A 72 29.54 -2.41 8.91
CA LEU A 72 29.16 -1.08 8.41
C LEU A 72 27.93 -1.17 7.52
N PRO A 73 27.11 -0.11 7.42
CA PRO A 73 26.04 -0.03 6.43
C PRO A 73 26.58 -0.28 5.02
N GLY A 74 25.79 -0.95 4.18
CA GLY A 74 26.17 -1.17 2.77
C GLY A 74 26.11 0.15 2.00
N THR A 75 27.26 0.57 1.43
CA THR A 75 27.40 1.85 0.72
C THR A 75 28.12 1.66 -0.60
N TYR A 76 27.80 2.51 -1.59
CA TYR A 76 28.48 2.51 -2.88
C TYR A 76 29.66 3.49 -2.91
N SER A 77 29.65 4.45 -2.00
CA SER A 77 30.69 5.47 -1.87
C SER A 77 30.81 5.94 -0.42
N LEU A 78 31.81 6.76 -0.12
CA LEU A 78 31.93 7.49 1.15
C LEU A 78 31.56 8.97 1.01
N THR A 79 30.90 9.35 -0.08
CA THR A 79 30.39 10.70 -0.32
C THR A 79 29.06 10.88 0.44
N PRO A 80 28.76 12.03 1.08
CA PRO A 80 27.64 12.16 2.03
C PRO A 80 26.27 12.32 1.36
N TYR A 81 25.91 11.41 0.47
CA TYR A 81 24.60 11.42 -0.18
C TYR A 81 23.50 10.78 0.66
N SER A 82 23.84 9.79 1.49
CA SER A 82 22.93 9.11 2.40
C SER A 82 23.45 9.10 3.83
N VAL A 83 22.54 8.81 4.80
CA VAL A 83 22.92 8.69 6.22
C VAL A 83 23.87 7.51 6.42
N GLU A 84 23.67 6.44 5.68
CA GLU A 84 24.48 5.22 5.69
C GLU A 84 25.92 5.50 5.30
N GLU A 85 26.15 6.31 4.26
CA GLU A 85 27.48 6.70 3.79
C GLU A 85 28.21 7.59 4.80
N VAL A 86 27.48 8.50 5.44
CA VAL A 86 28.02 9.34 6.52
C VAL A 86 28.44 8.48 7.71
N VAL A 87 27.58 7.54 8.14
CA VAL A 87 27.87 6.63 9.26
C VAL A 87 29.07 5.75 8.95
N ALA A 88 29.13 5.14 7.76
CA ALA A 88 30.28 4.32 7.38
C ALA A 88 31.60 5.11 7.40
N ARG A 89 31.58 6.33 6.86
CA ARG A 89 32.75 7.22 6.85
C ARG A 89 33.14 7.63 8.26
N ASP A 90 32.19 8.02 9.11
CA ASP A 90 32.52 8.48 10.47
C ASP A 90 33.12 7.36 11.31
N VAL A 91 32.67 6.11 11.20
CA VAL A 91 33.30 4.96 11.85
C VAL A 91 34.77 4.78 11.37
N LEU A 92 35.00 4.86 10.06
CA LEU A 92 36.33 4.69 9.48
C LEU A 92 37.28 5.81 9.89
N THR A 93 36.81 7.04 10.04
CA THR A 93 37.65 8.21 10.34
C THR A 93 37.81 8.48 11.83
N GLU A 94 36.75 8.22 12.65
CA GLU A 94 36.71 8.53 14.08
C GLU A 94 37.08 7.32 14.95
N GLU A 95 36.42 6.14 14.71
CA GLU A 95 36.70 4.93 15.50
C GLU A 95 38.02 4.25 15.07
N ARG A 96 38.50 4.46 13.83
CA ARG A 96 39.76 3.97 13.26
C ARG A 96 40.02 2.50 13.54
N PRO A 97 39.29 1.59 12.93
CA PRO A 97 39.45 0.15 13.10
C PRO A 97 40.94 -0.25 12.73
N ASP A 98 41.41 -1.31 13.39
CA ASP A 98 42.78 -1.82 13.13
C ASP A 98 42.90 -2.39 11.71
N VAL A 99 41.77 -2.99 11.18
CA VAL A 99 41.68 -3.51 9.81
C VAL A 99 40.31 -3.19 9.24
N VAL A 100 40.28 -2.81 7.97
CA VAL A 100 39.05 -2.68 7.18
C VAL A 100 38.99 -3.82 6.17
N VAL A 101 37.90 -4.55 6.14
CA VAL A 101 37.65 -5.58 5.13
C VAL A 101 36.59 -5.08 4.18
N ASP A 102 36.93 -4.83 2.93
CA ASP A 102 35.99 -4.46 1.89
C ASP A 102 35.48 -5.70 1.16
N VAL A 103 34.19 -5.97 1.29
CA VAL A 103 33.51 -7.13 0.68
C VAL A 103 33.05 -6.74 -0.71
N VAL A 104 33.73 -7.23 -1.71
CA VAL A 104 33.61 -6.90 -3.13
C VAL A 104 32.96 -8.07 -3.89
N ASP A 105 31.93 -7.82 -4.68
CA ASP A 105 31.36 -8.82 -5.59
C ASP A 105 32.32 -9.04 -6.79
N ALA A 106 32.99 -10.18 -6.80
CA ALA A 106 33.94 -10.55 -7.86
C ALA A 106 33.28 -10.66 -9.24
N SER A 107 31.97 -10.93 -9.30
CA SER A 107 31.24 -11.04 -10.57
C SER A 107 30.88 -9.67 -11.17
N ASN A 108 31.03 -8.58 -10.40
CA ASN A 108 30.78 -7.21 -10.81
C ASN A 108 31.89 -6.28 -10.27
N LEU A 109 33.12 -6.64 -10.57
CA LEU A 109 34.32 -6.09 -9.94
C LEU A 109 34.45 -4.57 -10.16
N GLU A 110 34.34 -4.11 -11.40
CA GLU A 110 34.62 -2.72 -11.79
C GLU A 110 33.79 -1.71 -10.99
N ARG A 111 32.53 -2.03 -10.75
CA ARG A 111 31.65 -1.18 -9.97
C ARG A 111 31.96 -1.23 -8.48
N ASN A 112 32.22 -2.42 -7.93
CA ASN A 112 32.44 -2.57 -6.50
C ASN A 112 33.77 -1.91 -6.08
N LEU A 113 34.76 -1.86 -6.95
CA LEU A 113 36.03 -1.21 -6.71
C LEU A 113 35.95 0.32 -6.51
N TYR A 114 34.81 0.96 -6.81
CA TYR A 114 34.63 2.39 -6.57
C TYR A 114 34.74 2.75 -5.08
N LEU A 115 34.11 1.96 -4.21
CA LEU A 115 34.25 2.08 -2.76
C LEU A 115 35.65 1.73 -2.33
N THR A 116 36.24 0.66 -2.87
CA THR A 116 37.63 0.23 -2.60
C THR A 116 38.62 1.35 -2.83
N VAL A 117 38.53 2.04 -3.97
CA VAL A 117 39.41 3.17 -4.29
C VAL A 117 39.28 4.30 -3.27
N GLN A 118 38.10 4.61 -2.79
CA GLN A 118 37.93 5.62 -1.74
C GLN A 118 38.49 5.17 -0.39
N LEU A 119 38.39 3.87 -0.06
CA LEU A 119 39.02 3.30 1.12
C LEU A 119 40.56 3.36 1.02
N VAL A 120 41.14 3.07 -0.16
CA VAL A 120 42.58 3.24 -0.44
C VAL A 120 43.01 4.70 -0.25
N GLN A 121 42.22 5.66 -0.75
CA GLN A 121 42.50 7.10 -0.59
C GLN A 121 42.43 7.54 0.87
N LEU A 122 41.54 6.93 1.69
CA LEU A 122 41.49 7.21 3.13
C LEU A 122 42.69 6.65 3.91
N ARG A 123 43.57 5.87 3.25
CA ARG A 123 44.77 5.24 3.80
C ARG A 123 44.50 4.36 5.02
N VAL A 124 43.33 3.68 5.06
CA VAL A 124 43.01 2.69 6.10
C VAL A 124 43.72 1.36 5.82
N PRO A 125 44.04 0.56 6.85
CA PRO A 125 44.55 -0.80 6.66
C PRO A 125 43.49 -1.69 6.01
N LEU A 126 43.60 -1.95 4.71
CA LEU A 126 42.56 -2.51 3.87
C LEU A 126 42.89 -3.95 3.43
N ILE A 127 41.88 -4.82 3.48
CA ILE A 127 41.86 -6.16 2.85
C ILE A 127 40.66 -6.22 1.91
N LEU A 128 40.81 -6.73 0.70
CA LEU A 128 39.71 -7.00 -0.20
C LEU A 128 39.27 -8.47 -0.06
N ALA A 129 38.02 -8.68 0.37
CA ALA A 129 37.37 -9.98 0.34
C ALA A 129 36.57 -10.07 -0.97
N LEU A 130 37.15 -10.71 -2.01
CA LEU A 130 36.46 -10.93 -3.28
C LEU A 130 35.43 -12.05 -3.14
N ASN A 131 34.22 -11.69 -2.76
CA ASN A 131 33.12 -12.63 -2.57
C ASN A 131 32.50 -13.02 -3.91
N MET A 132 31.73 -14.13 -3.92
CA MET A 132 31.12 -14.70 -5.13
C MET A 132 32.17 -15.07 -6.21
N ALA A 133 33.38 -15.47 -5.80
CA ALA A 133 34.44 -15.87 -6.71
C ALA A 133 34.00 -17.00 -7.65
N ASP A 134 33.20 -17.96 -7.14
CA ASP A 134 32.61 -19.04 -7.95
C ASP A 134 31.65 -18.53 -9.05
N LEU A 135 30.96 -17.44 -8.83
CA LEU A 135 30.10 -16.81 -9.82
C LEU A 135 30.93 -16.09 -10.89
N ALA A 136 31.99 -15.41 -10.51
CA ALA A 136 32.93 -14.78 -11.44
C ALA A 136 33.57 -15.82 -12.37
N GLU A 137 34.06 -16.94 -11.82
CA GLU A 137 34.63 -18.05 -12.60
C GLU A 137 33.61 -18.63 -13.58
N ARG A 138 32.35 -18.87 -13.15
CA ARG A 138 31.26 -19.35 -14.02
C ARG A 138 30.92 -18.37 -15.15
N ARG A 139 31.13 -17.07 -14.92
CA ARG A 139 30.95 -16.03 -15.96
C ARG A 139 32.16 -15.91 -16.90
N GLY A 140 33.18 -16.71 -16.69
CA GLY A 140 34.41 -16.70 -17.51
C GLY A 140 35.36 -15.56 -17.17
N HIS A 141 35.27 -15.00 -15.97
CA HIS A 141 36.22 -14.00 -15.46
C HIS A 141 37.36 -14.71 -14.75
N ALA A 142 38.53 -14.76 -15.36
CA ALA A 142 39.75 -15.21 -14.69
C ALA A 142 40.41 -14.00 -14.05
N ILE A 143 40.30 -13.90 -12.72
CA ILE A 143 40.87 -12.77 -11.95
C ILE A 143 42.24 -13.14 -11.46
N ASN A 144 43.24 -12.33 -11.80
CA ASN A 144 44.60 -12.42 -11.23
C ASN A 144 44.62 -11.68 -9.89
N TYR A 145 44.40 -12.39 -8.79
CA TYR A 145 44.32 -11.84 -7.44
C TYR A 145 45.60 -11.14 -7.02
N ARG A 146 46.76 -11.67 -7.43
CA ARG A 146 48.08 -11.08 -7.12
C ARG A 146 48.25 -9.74 -7.83
N ARG A 147 47.93 -9.69 -9.13
CA ARG A 147 48.04 -8.45 -9.90
C ARG A 147 47.07 -7.38 -9.38
N LEU A 148 45.83 -7.78 -9.05
CA LEU A 148 44.86 -6.87 -8.44
C LEU A 148 45.33 -6.33 -7.08
N SER A 149 45.98 -7.19 -6.26
CA SER A 149 46.55 -6.79 -4.97
C SER A 149 47.71 -5.77 -5.16
N GLU A 150 48.56 -5.97 -6.17
CA GLU A 150 49.62 -5.03 -6.50
C GLU A 150 49.08 -3.67 -6.96
N LEU A 151 48.06 -3.67 -7.82
CA LEU A 151 47.46 -2.45 -8.37
C LEU A 151 46.69 -1.63 -7.35
N LEU A 152 46.05 -2.28 -6.36
CA LEU A 152 45.27 -1.60 -5.33
C LEU A 152 46.04 -1.38 -4.02
N GLY A 153 47.21 -1.97 -3.89
CA GLY A 153 48.03 -1.87 -2.66
C GLY A 153 47.43 -2.54 -1.44
N ALA A 154 46.49 -3.49 -1.62
CA ALA A 154 45.78 -4.16 -0.54
C ALA A 154 45.73 -5.67 -0.80
N PRO A 155 45.89 -6.54 0.24
CA PRO A 155 45.74 -7.98 0.10
C PRO A 155 44.38 -8.36 -0.44
N VAL A 156 44.32 -9.30 -1.37
CA VAL A 156 43.09 -9.79 -2.00
C VAL A 156 42.85 -11.25 -1.62
N VAL A 157 41.71 -11.54 -0.98
CA VAL A 157 41.32 -12.87 -0.55
C VAL A 157 40.04 -13.31 -1.26
N PRO A 158 40.07 -14.37 -2.10
CA PRO A 158 38.84 -14.89 -2.71
C PRO A 158 37.98 -15.59 -1.67
N THR A 159 36.65 -15.27 -1.68
CA THR A 159 35.70 -15.86 -0.75
C THR A 159 34.42 -16.31 -1.48
N VAL A 160 33.72 -17.30 -0.90
CA VAL A 160 32.40 -17.75 -1.34
C VAL A 160 31.53 -17.87 -0.09
N GLY A 161 30.93 -16.76 0.33
CA GLY A 161 30.25 -16.65 1.62
C GLY A 161 29.15 -17.69 1.86
N HIS A 162 28.33 -18.01 0.86
CA HIS A 162 27.25 -19.00 1.01
C HIS A 162 27.75 -20.47 1.18
N LYS A 163 29.06 -20.71 0.92
CA LYS A 163 29.72 -22.02 1.11
C LYS A 163 30.77 -22.00 2.21
N ASP A 164 30.88 -20.90 2.92
CA ASP A 164 31.89 -20.67 3.97
C ASP A 164 33.34 -20.96 3.51
N ARG A 165 33.62 -20.67 2.23
CA ARG A 165 34.94 -20.88 1.64
C ARG A 165 35.72 -19.58 1.61
N GLY A 166 37.00 -19.61 2.03
CA GLY A 166 37.87 -18.43 2.08
C GLY A 166 37.81 -17.66 3.41
N THR A 167 36.92 -18.08 4.37
CA THR A 167 36.76 -17.37 5.65
C THR A 167 37.98 -17.51 6.54
N GLN A 168 38.61 -18.69 6.57
CA GLN A 168 39.83 -18.92 7.36
C GLN A 168 41.04 -18.12 6.81
N GLU A 169 41.22 -18.12 5.50
CA GLU A 169 42.25 -17.33 4.80
C GLU A 169 42.05 -15.82 5.03
N LEU A 170 40.79 -15.38 5.12
CA LEU A 170 40.48 -13.99 5.45
C LEU A 170 40.83 -13.66 6.89
N LEU A 171 40.53 -14.55 7.84
CA LEU A 171 40.95 -14.38 9.25
C LEU A 171 42.47 -14.35 9.39
N ASP A 172 43.19 -15.20 8.64
CA ASP A 172 44.68 -15.20 8.58
C ASP A 172 45.22 -13.87 8.06
N ALA A 173 44.61 -13.35 6.98
CA ALA A 173 45.01 -12.05 6.42
C ALA A 173 44.74 -10.89 7.40
N ILE A 174 43.60 -10.92 8.12
CA ILE A 174 43.27 -9.91 9.15
C ILE A 174 44.34 -9.88 10.25
N VAL A 175 44.68 -11.03 10.80
CA VAL A 175 45.71 -11.10 11.85
C VAL A 175 47.09 -10.66 11.31
N ALA A 176 47.46 -11.13 10.12
CA ALA A 176 48.73 -10.77 9.51
C ALA A 176 48.84 -9.26 9.25
N LEU A 177 47.78 -8.60 8.80
CA LEU A 177 47.79 -7.15 8.56
C LEU A 177 47.79 -6.35 9.86
N ALA A 178 47.07 -6.82 10.89
CA ALA A 178 47.01 -6.17 12.20
C ALA A 178 48.36 -6.24 12.93
N ASP A 179 49.10 -7.35 12.76
CA ASP A 179 50.41 -7.58 13.40
C ASP A 179 51.58 -7.00 12.59
N ASN A 180 51.36 -6.54 11.35
CA ASN A 180 52.44 -6.00 10.49
C ASN A 180 52.73 -4.54 10.81
N PRO A 181 53.88 -4.20 11.39
CA PRO A 181 54.25 -2.81 11.68
C PRO A 181 54.59 -1.98 10.42
N GLN A 182 54.95 -2.63 9.33
CA GLN A 182 55.21 -1.99 8.04
C GLN A 182 53.93 -2.04 7.19
N ARG A 183 53.12 -0.98 7.23
CA ARG A 183 51.95 -0.83 6.36
C ARG A 183 52.40 -0.81 4.89
N PRO A 184 51.72 -1.50 3.98
CA PRO A 184 52.00 -1.36 2.55
C PRO A 184 51.95 0.12 2.15
N VAL A 185 52.89 0.54 1.29
CA VAL A 185 52.88 1.92 0.76
C VAL A 185 51.56 2.11 0.03
N PRO A 186 50.72 3.08 0.43
CA PRO A 186 49.46 3.30 -0.24
C PRO A 186 49.69 3.61 -1.71
N VAL A 187 48.93 2.96 -2.58
CA VAL A 187 48.92 3.29 -4.01
C VAL A 187 48.30 4.69 -4.15
N GLU A 188 49.02 5.60 -4.76
CA GLU A 188 48.50 6.91 -5.08
C GLU A 188 47.69 6.85 -6.37
N VAL A 189 46.41 7.21 -6.25
CA VAL A 189 45.50 7.35 -7.40
C VAL A 189 45.79 8.72 -8.01
N SER A 190 46.34 8.74 -9.23
CA SER A 190 46.53 9.99 -9.99
C SER A 190 45.23 10.38 -10.67
N TYR A 191 44.88 11.65 -10.54
CA TYR A 191 43.73 12.25 -11.14
C TYR A 191 43.99 13.02 -12.43
N GLY A 192 45.28 13.03 -12.82
CA GLY A 192 45.80 13.83 -13.91
C GLY A 192 46.43 15.12 -13.40
N ARG A 193 47.31 15.66 -14.23
CA ARG A 193 48.22 16.74 -13.88
C ARG A 193 47.54 17.94 -13.23
N GLU A 194 46.43 18.39 -13.79
CA GLU A 194 45.74 19.61 -13.35
C GLU A 194 45.11 19.46 -11.95
N ILE A 195 44.53 18.27 -11.65
CA ILE A 195 43.93 18.00 -10.32
C ILE A 195 45.03 17.73 -9.31
N ASP A 196 46.04 16.97 -9.66
CA ASP A 196 47.17 16.66 -8.77
C ASP A 196 47.91 17.92 -8.37
N GLU A 197 48.16 18.89 -9.30
CA GLU A 197 48.74 20.20 -9.00
C GLU A 197 47.90 21.01 -7.98
N GLU A 198 46.57 20.98 -8.06
CA GLU A 198 45.67 21.65 -7.08
C GLU A 198 45.64 20.93 -5.71
N LEU A 199 45.74 19.60 -5.70
CA LEU A 199 45.90 18.83 -4.47
C LEU A 199 47.23 19.16 -3.78
N ASP A 200 48.33 19.22 -4.53
CA ASP A 200 49.65 19.54 -4.01
C ASP A 200 49.76 20.97 -3.43
N LYS A 201 48.89 21.91 -3.89
CA LYS A 201 48.79 23.26 -3.30
C LYS A 201 48.01 23.28 -1.98
N LEU A 202 46.97 22.45 -1.84
CA LEU A 202 46.12 22.40 -0.66
C LEU A 202 46.67 21.52 0.45
N GLU A 203 47.37 20.43 0.11
CA GLU A 203 47.89 19.46 1.06
C GLU A 203 48.80 20.06 2.15
N PRO A 204 49.80 20.93 1.84
CA PRO A 204 50.65 21.56 2.86
C PRO A 204 49.86 22.51 3.78
N GLN A 205 48.83 23.19 3.25
CA GLN A 205 47.97 24.08 4.06
C GLN A 205 47.19 23.30 5.09
N ILE A 206 46.61 22.14 4.69
CA ILE A 206 45.91 21.24 5.56
C ILE A 206 46.81 20.58 6.59
N ALA A 207 47.99 20.10 6.16
CA ALA A 207 48.96 19.48 7.05
C ALA A 207 49.44 20.41 8.18
N ASN A 208 49.51 21.71 7.90
CA ASN A 208 49.96 22.74 8.87
C ASN A 208 48.77 23.37 9.64
N ALA A 209 47.49 23.01 9.33
CA ALA A 209 46.30 23.58 9.99
C ALA A 209 46.14 23.03 11.40
N PRO A 210 46.18 23.90 12.45
CA PRO A 210 45.94 23.46 13.82
C PRO A 210 44.52 22.86 13.94
N GLY A 211 44.38 21.66 14.52
CA GLY A 211 43.14 20.95 14.71
C GLY A 211 42.77 19.94 13.60
N LEU A 212 43.44 19.93 12.45
CA LEU A 212 43.30 18.92 11.42
C LEU A 212 44.48 17.95 11.36
N ALA A 213 45.65 18.42 11.74
CA ALA A 213 46.88 17.65 11.72
C ALA A 213 46.79 16.36 12.54
N GLY A 214 46.99 15.20 11.90
CA GLY A 214 46.92 13.87 12.53
C GLY A 214 45.52 13.26 12.66
N HIS A 215 44.46 14.01 12.37
CA HIS A 215 43.06 13.45 12.36
C HIS A 215 42.66 12.90 11.01
N TYR A 216 43.06 13.53 9.93
CA TYR A 216 42.76 13.11 8.56
C TYR A 216 44.02 13.05 7.73
N ASP A 217 44.03 12.23 6.68
CA ASP A 217 45.08 12.31 5.66
C ASP A 217 44.90 13.64 4.89
N PRO A 218 45.99 14.47 4.80
CA PRO A 218 45.87 15.80 4.19
C PRO A 218 45.42 15.76 2.72
N ARG A 219 45.95 14.79 1.93
CA ARG A 219 45.59 14.65 0.51
C ARG A 219 44.12 14.23 0.32
N TRP A 220 43.62 13.32 1.18
CA TRP A 220 42.22 12.94 1.19
C TRP A 220 41.31 14.13 1.56
N LEU A 221 41.73 14.92 2.56
CA LEU A 221 40.95 16.09 2.97
C LEU A 221 40.93 17.17 1.89
N ALA A 222 42.08 17.41 1.19
CA ALA A 222 42.12 18.29 0.03
C ALA A 222 41.18 17.83 -1.07
N LEU A 223 41.17 16.53 -1.38
CA LEU A 223 40.28 15.95 -2.36
C LEU A 223 38.78 16.17 -2.01
N LYS A 224 38.42 15.99 -0.74
CA LYS A 224 37.03 16.23 -0.27
C LYS A 224 36.65 17.71 -0.32
N LEU A 225 37.58 18.63 -0.11
CA LEU A 225 37.32 20.06 -0.28
C LEU A 225 37.14 20.44 -1.77
N LEU A 226 37.87 19.78 -2.69
CA LEU A 226 37.68 19.95 -4.13
C LEU A 226 36.34 19.35 -4.60
N GLU A 227 35.87 18.27 -3.97
CA GLU A 227 34.51 17.68 -4.21
C GLU A 227 33.36 18.50 -3.60
N ASP A 228 33.62 19.61 -2.91
CA ASP A 228 32.66 20.43 -2.18
C ASP A 228 31.86 19.68 -1.11
N ASP A 229 32.48 18.71 -0.43
CA ASP A 229 31.84 17.93 0.62
C ASP A 229 31.41 18.86 1.78
N SER A 230 30.07 19.05 1.88
CA SER A 230 29.47 19.98 2.83
C SER A 230 29.74 19.61 4.31
N ILE A 231 29.83 18.31 4.62
CA ILE A 231 30.11 17.83 5.99
C ILE A 231 31.56 18.08 6.36
N ILE A 232 32.50 17.77 5.43
CA ILE A 232 33.90 18.03 5.64
C ILE A 232 34.17 19.52 5.75
N ARG A 233 33.57 20.34 4.90
CA ARG A 233 33.64 21.80 4.99
C ARG A 233 33.17 22.33 6.35
N ALA A 234 31.99 21.89 6.82
CA ALA A 234 31.50 22.28 8.15
C ALA A 234 32.39 21.78 9.30
N ARG A 235 33.10 20.67 9.10
CA ARG A 235 34.05 20.13 10.07
C ARG A 235 35.34 20.96 10.12
N VAL A 236 35.86 21.37 8.96
CA VAL A 236 36.99 22.31 8.84
C VAL A 236 36.66 23.64 9.51
N GLU A 237 35.47 24.22 9.25
CA GLU A 237 34.97 25.44 9.87
C GLU A 237 34.94 25.38 11.41
N ARG A 238 34.69 24.20 11.99
CA ARG A 238 34.63 24.01 13.46
C ARG A 238 35.98 23.70 14.09
N SER A 239 36.86 23.02 13.36
CA SER A 239 38.10 22.47 13.91
C SER A 239 39.31 23.39 13.71
N VAL A 240 39.25 24.30 12.74
CA VAL A 240 40.37 25.23 12.44
C VAL A 240 40.06 26.61 13.02
N PRO A 241 40.97 27.21 13.81
CA PRO A 241 40.75 28.54 14.39
C PRO A 241 40.48 29.65 13.36
N ASP A 242 41.18 29.58 12.21
CA ASP A 242 40.98 30.49 11.07
C ASP A 242 40.75 29.65 9.79
N PRO A 243 39.53 29.24 9.49
CA PRO A 243 39.25 28.42 8.33
C PRO A 243 39.15 29.21 7.03
N ALA A 244 39.05 30.55 7.08
CA ALA A 244 38.73 31.41 5.92
C ALA A 244 39.82 31.30 4.82
N GLY A 245 41.07 31.28 5.17
CA GLY A 245 42.19 31.17 4.22
C GLY A 245 42.18 29.85 3.46
N LEU A 246 42.02 28.73 4.19
CA LEU A 246 41.99 27.38 3.59
C LEU A 246 40.75 27.19 2.70
N LEU A 247 39.58 27.62 3.15
CA LEU A 247 38.34 27.50 2.38
C LEU A 247 38.34 28.40 1.14
N ALA A 248 38.97 29.60 1.22
CA ALA A 248 39.16 30.47 0.06
C ALA A 248 40.09 29.84 -0.97
N ALA A 249 41.21 29.23 -0.53
CA ALA A 249 42.14 28.50 -1.40
C ALA A 249 41.44 27.33 -2.09
N ALA A 250 40.66 26.51 -1.34
CA ALA A 250 39.90 25.41 -1.90
C ALA A 250 38.85 25.88 -2.91
N ALA A 251 38.16 26.99 -2.64
CA ALA A 251 37.20 27.60 -3.57
C ALA A 251 37.87 28.11 -4.85
N ALA A 252 39.04 28.72 -4.74
CA ALA A 252 39.84 29.17 -5.89
C ALA A 252 40.30 27.98 -6.77
N SER A 253 40.79 26.90 -6.14
CA SER A 253 41.16 25.67 -6.84
C SER A 253 39.97 25.02 -7.55
N ARG A 254 38.78 24.95 -6.91
CA ARG A 254 37.58 24.48 -7.56
C ARG A 254 37.17 25.31 -8.77
N HIS A 255 37.20 26.62 -8.63
CA HIS A 255 36.87 27.52 -9.73
C HIS A 255 37.86 27.38 -10.91
N HIS A 256 39.15 27.21 -10.61
CA HIS A 256 40.15 26.95 -11.62
C HIS A 256 39.88 25.65 -12.38
N LEU A 257 39.69 24.54 -11.68
CA LEU A 257 39.37 23.25 -12.29
C LEU A 257 38.06 23.28 -13.09
N GLN A 258 37.05 23.96 -12.59
CA GLN A 258 35.77 24.13 -13.31
C GLN A 258 35.97 24.94 -14.62
N THR A 259 36.88 25.91 -14.60
CA THR A 259 37.20 26.70 -15.82
C THR A 259 37.98 25.85 -16.84
N VAL A 260 38.89 25.00 -16.37
CA VAL A 260 39.74 24.14 -17.24
C VAL A 260 38.94 23.01 -17.86
N PHE A 261 38.09 22.32 -17.07
CA PHE A 261 37.34 21.14 -17.54
C PHE A 261 35.94 21.46 -18.07
N GLY A 262 35.37 22.62 -17.76
CA GLY A 262 34.01 23.00 -18.14
C GLY A 262 32.92 22.30 -17.32
N GLU A 263 33.29 21.44 -16.37
CA GLU A 263 32.40 20.66 -15.49
C GLU A 263 32.82 20.82 -14.02
N SER A 264 31.96 20.43 -13.09
CA SER A 264 32.28 20.46 -11.66
C SER A 264 33.42 19.50 -11.33
N PRO A 265 34.39 19.89 -10.46
CA PRO A 265 35.50 19.02 -10.06
C PRO A 265 35.03 17.65 -9.51
N GLU A 266 33.91 17.58 -8.84
CA GLU A 266 33.32 16.35 -8.33
C GLU A 266 33.09 15.31 -9.44
N ILE A 267 32.55 15.74 -10.57
CA ILE A 267 32.28 14.87 -11.74
C ILE A 267 33.58 14.40 -12.36
N VAL A 268 34.52 15.31 -12.55
CA VAL A 268 35.85 15.01 -13.15
C VAL A 268 36.64 14.03 -12.27
N ILE A 269 36.64 14.23 -10.95
CA ILE A 269 37.31 13.35 -9.99
C ILE A 269 36.66 11.94 -10.01
N ALA A 270 35.32 11.87 -10.07
CA ALA A 270 34.62 10.60 -10.16
C ALA A 270 34.99 9.86 -11.47
N ASP A 271 35.02 10.56 -12.59
CA ASP A 271 35.38 10.00 -13.89
C ASP A 271 36.83 9.45 -13.90
N ARG A 272 37.75 10.18 -13.29
CA ARG A 272 39.18 9.73 -13.13
C ARG A 272 39.30 8.48 -12.25
N ARG A 273 38.49 8.38 -11.16
CA ARG A 273 38.41 7.15 -10.34
C ARG A 273 37.96 5.96 -11.19
N TYR A 274 36.89 6.14 -12.00
CA TYR A 274 36.44 5.09 -12.91
C TYR A 274 37.50 4.72 -13.95
N GLY A 275 38.23 5.68 -14.47
CA GLY A 275 39.34 5.43 -15.37
C GLY A 275 40.43 4.54 -14.73
N PHE A 276 40.84 4.83 -13.50
CA PHE A 276 41.80 4.03 -12.72
C PHE A 276 41.25 2.60 -12.48
N ILE A 277 39.98 2.48 -12.07
CA ILE A 277 39.33 1.19 -11.82
C ILE A 277 39.27 0.35 -13.11
N SER A 278 38.87 0.96 -14.21
CA SER A 278 38.81 0.28 -15.51
C SER A 278 40.15 -0.22 -15.96
N GLY A 279 41.21 0.58 -15.79
CA GLY A 279 42.61 0.18 -16.03
C GLY A 279 43.04 -1.02 -15.17
N ALA A 280 42.76 -0.97 -13.86
CA ALA A 280 43.08 -2.06 -12.94
C ALA A 280 42.31 -3.35 -13.31
N CYS A 281 41.04 -3.23 -13.67
CA CYS A 281 40.25 -4.37 -14.13
C CYS A 281 40.75 -4.95 -15.46
N GLN A 282 41.15 -4.11 -16.42
CA GLN A 282 41.71 -4.57 -17.69
C GLN A 282 43.02 -5.34 -17.52
N GLU A 283 43.89 -4.93 -16.57
CA GLU A 283 45.13 -5.63 -16.28
C GLU A 283 44.96 -6.90 -15.43
N ALA A 284 43.96 -6.90 -14.50
CA ALA A 284 43.80 -7.98 -13.54
C ALA A 284 42.79 -9.04 -13.97
N VAL A 285 41.89 -8.76 -14.91
CA VAL A 285 40.78 -9.65 -15.30
C VAL A 285 40.91 -10.05 -16.76
N VAL A 286 41.14 -11.33 -17.01
CA VAL A 286 41.06 -11.90 -18.34
C VAL A 286 39.66 -12.42 -18.58
N LYS A 287 38.92 -11.83 -19.52
CA LYS A 287 37.64 -12.32 -19.95
C LYS A 287 37.85 -13.49 -20.94
N THR A 288 37.68 -14.73 -20.48
CA THR A 288 37.93 -15.96 -21.27
C THR A 288 36.79 -16.31 -22.22
N VAL A 289 35.65 -15.64 -22.05
CA VAL A 289 34.47 -15.79 -22.92
C VAL A 289 34.10 -14.42 -23.46
N GLU A 290 34.04 -14.25 -24.76
CA GLU A 290 33.40 -13.10 -25.39
C GLU A 290 32.03 -12.91 -24.71
N ALA A 291 31.69 -11.68 -24.37
CA ALA A 291 30.46 -11.34 -23.67
C ALA A 291 29.25 -11.85 -24.47
N ARG A 292 28.91 -13.13 -24.29
CA ARG A 292 27.65 -13.67 -24.79
C ARG A 292 26.56 -12.92 -24.08
N HIS A 293 25.70 -12.25 -24.84
CA HIS A 293 24.48 -11.68 -24.34
C HIS A 293 23.82 -12.67 -23.38
N THR A 294 23.79 -12.31 -22.11
CA THR A 294 23.18 -13.18 -21.10
C THR A 294 21.68 -13.30 -21.41
N THR A 295 21.04 -14.34 -20.90
CA THR A 295 19.58 -14.46 -21.04
C THR A 295 18.89 -13.20 -20.50
N SER A 296 19.44 -12.57 -19.48
CA SER A 296 18.97 -11.29 -18.94
C SER A 296 19.03 -10.17 -19.98
N ASP A 297 20.12 -10.05 -20.75
CA ASP A 297 20.27 -8.99 -21.76
C ASP A 297 19.26 -9.18 -22.92
N ARG A 298 18.95 -10.43 -23.28
CA ARG A 298 17.93 -10.71 -24.30
C ARG A 298 16.52 -10.32 -23.83
N ILE A 299 16.19 -10.62 -22.57
CA ILE A 299 14.92 -10.23 -21.97
C ILE A 299 14.85 -8.70 -21.86
N ASP A 300 15.93 -8.06 -21.42
CA ASP A 300 16.02 -6.61 -21.30
C ASP A 300 15.90 -5.91 -22.65
N GLY A 301 16.41 -6.49 -23.74
CA GLY A 301 16.22 -6.00 -25.11
C GLY A 301 14.74 -5.88 -25.53
N VAL A 302 13.86 -6.69 -24.96
CA VAL A 302 12.40 -6.63 -25.18
C VAL A 302 11.71 -5.74 -24.14
N ILE A 303 12.00 -5.95 -22.87
CA ILE A 303 11.31 -5.27 -21.75
C ILE A 303 11.67 -3.77 -21.68
N LEU A 304 12.92 -3.41 -21.97
CA LEU A 304 13.38 -2.03 -21.98
C LEU A 304 13.30 -1.37 -23.35
N HIS A 305 12.72 -2.05 -24.34
CA HIS A 305 12.57 -1.50 -25.68
C HIS A 305 11.77 -0.19 -25.65
N ARG A 306 12.25 0.85 -26.32
CA ARG A 306 11.69 2.21 -26.31
C ARG A 306 10.17 2.27 -26.62
N ALA A 307 9.67 1.41 -27.52
CA ALA A 307 8.26 1.38 -27.90
C ALA A 307 7.46 0.29 -27.17
N LEU A 308 8.08 -0.86 -26.83
CA LEU A 308 7.39 -2.01 -26.25
C LEU A 308 7.42 -1.99 -24.71
N GLY A 309 8.39 -1.33 -24.10
CA GLY A 309 8.57 -1.36 -22.64
C GLY A 309 7.34 -0.87 -21.86
N VAL A 310 6.78 0.29 -22.26
CA VAL A 310 5.58 0.83 -21.60
C VAL A 310 4.35 -0.05 -21.82
N PRO A 311 4.01 -0.52 -23.03
CA PRO A 311 2.93 -1.50 -23.23
C PRO A 311 3.10 -2.79 -22.43
N ILE A 312 4.31 -3.37 -22.38
CA ILE A 312 4.59 -4.57 -21.57
C ILE A 312 4.37 -4.29 -20.07
N PHE A 313 4.85 -3.15 -19.60
CA PHE A 313 4.64 -2.71 -18.24
C PHE A 313 3.13 -2.60 -17.89
N LEU A 314 2.34 -1.97 -18.75
CA LEU A 314 0.89 -1.85 -18.57
C LEU A 314 0.18 -3.20 -18.59
N LEU A 315 0.61 -4.10 -19.49
CA LEU A 315 0.09 -5.47 -19.56
C LEU A 315 0.39 -6.25 -18.27
N LEU A 316 1.62 -6.21 -17.79
CA LEU A 316 1.99 -6.90 -16.53
C LEU A 316 1.23 -6.32 -15.33
N THR A 317 1.09 -5.00 -15.27
CA THR A 317 0.28 -4.34 -14.25
C THR A 317 -1.17 -4.80 -14.31
N TYR A 318 -1.76 -4.86 -15.51
CA TYR A 318 -3.11 -5.38 -15.71
C TYR A 318 -3.22 -6.84 -15.23
N LEU A 319 -2.26 -7.69 -15.59
CA LEU A 319 -2.25 -9.10 -15.17
C LEU A 319 -2.14 -9.24 -13.64
N VAL A 320 -1.36 -8.40 -12.96
CA VAL A 320 -1.28 -8.37 -11.49
C VAL A 320 -2.66 -8.05 -10.87
N PHE A 321 -3.33 -7.02 -11.37
CA PHE A 321 -4.66 -6.69 -10.87
C PHE A 321 -5.69 -7.75 -11.21
N GLN A 322 -5.70 -8.26 -12.45
CA GLN A 322 -6.60 -9.33 -12.88
C GLN A 322 -6.43 -10.57 -12.00
N PHE A 323 -5.18 -11.01 -11.79
CA PHE A 323 -4.88 -12.12 -10.88
C PHE A 323 -5.38 -11.86 -9.45
N THR A 324 -5.07 -10.68 -8.90
CA THR A 324 -5.45 -10.32 -7.54
C THR A 324 -6.97 -10.36 -7.33
N PHE A 325 -7.74 -9.78 -8.24
CA PHE A 325 -9.18 -9.70 -8.07
C PHE A 325 -9.88 -11.02 -8.43
N THR A 326 -9.47 -11.70 -9.49
CA THR A 326 -10.12 -12.96 -9.90
C THR A 326 -9.85 -14.09 -8.91
N VAL A 327 -8.60 -14.27 -8.48
CA VAL A 327 -8.25 -15.33 -7.53
C VAL A 327 -8.68 -14.98 -6.10
N GLY A 328 -8.73 -13.69 -5.77
CA GLY A 328 -9.08 -13.20 -4.45
C GLY A 328 -10.58 -13.25 -4.14
N GLU A 329 -11.45 -13.36 -5.14
CA GLU A 329 -12.91 -13.34 -4.97
C GLU A 329 -13.40 -14.49 -4.07
N ALA A 330 -13.00 -15.72 -4.35
CA ALA A 330 -13.42 -16.88 -3.57
C ALA A 330 -12.94 -16.84 -2.11
N PRO A 331 -11.64 -16.59 -1.78
CA PRO A 331 -11.21 -16.43 -0.39
C PRO A 331 -11.89 -15.25 0.33
N THR A 332 -12.20 -14.18 -0.38
CA THR A 332 -12.93 -13.03 0.16
C THR A 332 -14.33 -13.42 0.57
N GLY A 333 -15.07 -14.15 -0.26
CA GLY A 333 -16.39 -14.71 0.06
C GLY A 333 -16.35 -15.66 1.26
N TRP A 334 -15.30 -16.46 1.43
CA TRP A 334 -15.15 -17.31 2.62
C TRP A 334 -14.98 -16.50 3.90
N VAL A 335 -14.18 -15.44 3.86
CA VAL A 335 -13.99 -14.55 5.03
C VAL A 335 -15.30 -13.84 5.36
N GLU A 336 -16.02 -13.36 4.37
CA GLU A 336 -17.32 -12.71 4.55
C GLU A 336 -18.35 -13.66 5.17
N SER A 337 -18.48 -14.88 4.65
CA SER A 337 -19.35 -15.93 5.19
C SER A 337 -18.99 -16.30 6.62
N LEU A 338 -17.68 -16.36 6.95
CA LEU A 338 -17.21 -16.63 8.31
C LEU A 338 -17.63 -15.52 9.28
N PHE A 339 -17.44 -14.23 8.93
CA PHE A 339 -17.84 -13.11 9.78
C PHE A 339 -19.36 -13.02 9.93
N HIS A 340 -20.12 -13.28 8.85
CA HIS A 340 -21.57 -13.35 8.89
C HIS A 340 -22.04 -14.46 9.82
N GLY A 341 -21.57 -15.68 9.63
CA GLY A 341 -21.91 -16.81 10.49
C GLY A 341 -21.52 -16.60 11.96
N LEU A 342 -20.36 -15.94 12.22
CA LEU A 342 -19.96 -15.60 13.57
C LEU A 342 -20.88 -14.55 14.18
N SER A 343 -21.28 -13.54 13.41
CA SER A 343 -22.22 -12.51 13.84
C SER A 343 -23.59 -13.10 14.16
N GLU A 344 -24.11 -13.99 13.32
CA GLU A 344 -25.34 -14.71 13.59
C GLU A 344 -25.25 -15.59 14.84
N SER A 345 -24.18 -16.35 14.99
CA SER A 345 -23.95 -17.22 16.14
C SER A 345 -23.90 -16.43 17.46
N ILE A 346 -23.23 -15.28 17.44
CA ILE A 346 -23.18 -14.39 18.61
C ILE A 346 -24.55 -13.74 18.85
N ALA A 347 -25.22 -13.31 17.79
CA ALA A 347 -26.56 -12.73 17.92
C ALA A 347 -27.58 -13.68 18.57
N GLN A 348 -27.43 -15.00 18.37
CA GLN A 348 -28.27 -16.05 18.99
C GLN A 348 -28.08 -16.22 20.49
N LEU A 349 -27.01 -15.65 21.09
CA LEU A 349 -26.82 -15.67 22.56
C LEU A 349 -27.80 -14.76 23.31
N TRP A 350 -28.48 -13.87 22.61
CA TRP A 350 -29.52 -13.01 23.16
C TRP A 350 -30.87 -13.33 22.50
N PRO A 351 -31.99 -13.20 23.24
CA PRO A 351 -33.30 -13.25 22.62
C PRO A 351 -33.40 -12.21 21.48
N LYS A 352 -34.00 -12.59 20.35
CA LYS A 352 -34.05 -11.75 19.14
C LYS A 352 -34.72 -10.40 19.38
N ALA A 353 -35.73 -10.38 20.27
CA ALA A 353 -36.45 -9.18 20.68
C ALA A 353 -35.69 -8.30 21.68
N ALA A 354 -34.59 -8.77 22.27
CA ALA A 354 -33.87 -8.01 23.26
C ALA A 354 -32.91 -6.98 22.59
N GLU A 355 -33.25 -5.71 22.74
CA GLU A 355 -32.36 -4.61 22.37
C GLU A 355 -31.21 -4.47 23.38
N SER A 356 -30.18 -5.32 23.24
CA SER A 356 -29.01 -5.26 24.07
C SER A 356 -27.93 -4.37 23.44
N PRO A 357 -27.47 -3.30 24.12
CA PRO A 357 -26.35 -2.49 23.64
C PRO A 357 -25.08 -3.32 23.42
N LEU A 358 -24.88 -4.35 24.24
CA LEU A 358 -23.73 -5.25 24.13
C LEU A 358 -23.80 -6.11 22.87
N ARG A 359 -24.99 -6.61 22.50
CA ARG A 359 -25.22 -7.34 21.25
C ARG A 359 -24.88 -6.45 20.04
N SER A 360 -25.43 -5.23 20.00
CA SER A 360 -25.16 -4.28 18.92
C SER A 360 -23.68 -3.89 18.84
N LEU A 361 -23.01 -3.68 19.99
CA LEU A 361 -21.58 -3.43 20.02
C LEU A 361 -20.78 -4.60 19.42
N LEU A 362 -21.11 -5.83 19.77
CA LEU A 362 -20.38 -7.02 19.31
C LEU A 362 -20.65 -7.29 17.83
N CYS A 363 -21.93 -7.31 17.42
CA CYS A 363 -22.31 -7.66 16.05
C CYS A 363 -22.08 -6.51 15.06
N ASP A 364 -22.58 -5.30 15.37
CA ASP A 364 -22.54 -4.18 14.44
C ASP A 364 -21.23 -3.38 14.59
N GLY A 365 -20.80 -3.11 15.83
CA GLY A 365 -19.60 -2.33 16.11
C GLY A 365 -18.30 -3.09 15.84
N ILE A 366 -18.13 -4.26 16.45
CA ILE A 366 -16.86 -5.02 16.39
C ILE A 366 -16.84 -5.92 15.16
N LEU A 367 -17.76 -6.86 15.04
CA LEU A 367 -17.75 -7.82 13.93
C LEU A 367 -18.04 -7.14 12.60
N GLY A 368 -19.02 -6.24 12.52
CA GLY A 368 -19.30 -5.47 11.32
C GLY A 368 -18.16 -4.58 10.91
N GLY A 369 -17.56 -3.84 11.86
CA GLY A 369 -16.44 -2.93 11.59
C GLY A 369 -15.13 -3.63 11.25
N VAL A 370 -14.72 -4.63 12.03
CA VAL A 370 -13.49 -5.40 11.81
C VAL A 370 -13.64 -6.34 10.62
N GLY A 371 -14.79 -7.03 10.52
CA GLY A 371 -15.11 -7.93 9.42
C GLY A 371 -15.06 -7.23 8.07
N GLY A 372 -15.69 -6.05 7.95
CA GLY A 372 -15.69 -5.26 6.72
C GLY A 372 -14.29 -4.90 6.21
N VAL A 373 -13.28 -4.87 7.08
CA VAL A 373 -11.89 -4.63 6.67
C VAL A 373 -11.11 -5.92 6.45
N LEU A 374 -11.35 -6.97 7.27
CA LEU A 374 -10.67 -8.26 7.11
C LEU A 374 -11.10 -9.01 5.85
N VAL A 375 -12.28 -8.74 5.34
CA VAL A 375 -12.77 -9.22 4.03
C VAL A 375 -11.78 -8.86 2.90
N PHE A 376 -11.06 -7.74 2.97
CA PHE A 376 -10.08 -7.34 1.96
C PHE A 376 -8.68 -7.96 2.15
N VAL A 377 -8.42 -8.66 3.24
CA VAL A 377 -7.10 -9.28 3.53
C VAL A 377 -6.64 -10.25 2.43
N PRO A 378 -7.49 -11.12 1.87
CA PRO A 378 -7.10 -12.01 0.79
C PRO A 378 -6.57 -11.25 -0.44
N TYR A 379 -7.25 -10.18 -0.86
CA TYR A 379 -6.78 -9.33 -1.95
C TYR A 379 -5.40 -8.71 -1.65
N ILE A 380 -5.18 -8.27 -0.41
CA ILE A 380 -3.90 -7.67 0.01
C ILE A 380 -2.78 -8.70 0.01
N ILE A 381 -3.05 -9.94 0.46
CA ILE A 381 -2.09 -11.05 0.43
C ILE A 381 -1.69 -11.37 -1.01
N LEU A 382 -2.66 -11.48 -1.92
CA LEU A 382 -2.41 -11.77 -3.33
C LEU A 382 -1.66 -10.62 -4.03
N LEU A 383 -2.00 -9.38 -3.70
CA LEU A 383 -1.28 -8.21 -4.22
C LEU A 383 0.18 -8.22 -3.73
N PHE A 384 0.44 -8.51 -2.44
CA PHE A 384 1.80 -8.62 -1.93
C PHE A 384 2.55 -9.79 -2.57
N LEU A 385 1.88 -10.90 -2.82
CA LEU A 385 2.46 -12.04 -3.53
C LEU A 385 2.90 -11.65 -4.95
N ALA A 386 2.02 -11.00 -5.71
CA ALA A 386 2.33 -10.54 -7.06
C ALA A 386 3.48 -9.53 -7.08
N ILE A 387 3.47 -8.56 -6.15
CA ILE A 387 4.55 -7.57 -6.02
C ILE A 387 5.86 -8.26 -5.62
N ALA A 388 5.85 -9.20 -4.67
CA ALA A 388 7.05 -9.93 -4.26
C ALA A 388 7.65 -10.75 -5.42
N VAL A 389 6.81 -11.37 -6.25
CA VAL A 389 7.26 -12.06 -7.48
C VAL A 389 7.95 -11.09 -8.43
N LEU A 390 7.37 -9.91 -8.69
CA LEU A 390 7.97 -8.91 -9.56
C LEU A 390 9.26 -8.30 -8.97
N GLU A 391 9.34 -8.18 -7.65
CA GLU A 391 10.51 -7.68 -6.92
C GLU A 391 11.66 -8.71 -6.98
N ASP A 392 11.40 -9.95 -6.60
CA ASP A 392 12.39 -11.03 -6.56
C ASP A 392 12.92 -11.40 -7.95
N THR A 393 12.06 -11.33 -8.99
CA THR A 393 12.48 -11.55 -10.38
C THR A 393 13.41 -10.45 -10.89
N GLY A 394 13.46 -9.28 -10.25
CA GLY A 394 14.21 -8.11 -10.70
C GLY A 394 13.47 -7.22 -11.71
N TYR A 395 12.20 -7.53 -12.01
CA TYR A 395 11.40 -6.73 -12.94
C TYR A 395 11.13 -5.31 -12.43
N MET A 396 10.96 -5.14 -11.10
CA MET A 396 10.67 -3.82 -10.51
C MET A 396 11.79 -2.80 -10.76
N ALA A 397 13.05 -3.24 -10.79
CA ALA A 397 14.18 -2.37 -11.15
C ALA A 397 14.08 -1.88 -12.61
N ARG A 398 13.62 -2.73 -13.53
CA ARG A 398 13.40 -2.37 -14.95
C ARG A 398 12.23 -1.41 -15.11
N ALA A 399 11.15 -1.65 -14.39
CA ALA A 399 10.00 -0.75 -14.38
C ALA A 399 10.39 0.64 -13.85
N ALA A 400 11.17 0.71 -12.77
CA ALA A 400 11.71 1.96 -12.24
C ALA A 400 12.63 2.68 -13.25
N PHE A 401 13.52 1.94 -13.92
CA PHE A 401 14.41 2.47 -14.96
C PHE A 401 13.62 3.01 -16.17
N LEU A 402 12.63 2.24 -16.66
CA LEU A 402 11.79 2.65 -17.78
C LEU A 402 11.04 3.97 -17.48
N MET A 403 10.58 4.14 -16.25
CA MET A 403 9.81 5.31 -15.83
C MET A 403 10.66 6.46 -15.30
N ASP A 404 11.97 6.26 -15.12
CA ASP A 404 12.86 7.26 -14.52
C ASP A 404 12.84 8.59 -15.27
N HIS A 405 12.91 8.55 -16.59
CA HIS A 405 12.85 9.76 -17.42
C HIS A 405 11.57 10.58 -17.20
N VAL A 406 10.43 9.91 -17.00
CA VAL A 406 9.13 10.55 -16.71
C VAL A 406 9.14 11.10 -15.28
N MET A 407 9.62 10.30 -14.33
CA MET A 407 9.69 10.69 -12.92
C MET A 407 10.64 11.87 -12.68
N HIS A 408 11.78 11.88 -13.35
CA HIS A 408 12.75 12.97 -13.29
C HIS A 408 12.15 14.31 -13.76
N LYS A 409 11.38 14.31 -14.86
CA LYS A 409 10.65 15.51 -15.33
C LYS A 409 9.62 16.03 -14.31
N ILE A 410 9.13 15.19 -13.45
CA ILE A 410 8.19 15.51 -12.37
C ILE A 410 8.93 16.00 -11.12
N GLY A 411 10.24 15.80 -11.04
CA GLY A 411 11.07 16.08 -9.87
C GLY A 411 11.05 14.96 -8.82
N LEU A 412 10.69 13.75 -9.22
CA LEU A 412 10.73 12.55 -8.39
C LEU A 412 11.79 11.59 -8.89
N HIS A 413 12.33 10.78 -7.99
CA HIS A 413 13.25 9.71 -8.32
C HIS A 413 12.52 8.55 -9.00
N GLY A 414 13.14 7.87 -9.99
CA GLY A 414 12.51 6.76 -10.71
C GLY A 414 11.94 5.65 -9.81
N LYS A 415 12.62 5.34 -8.71
CA LYS A 415 12.12 4.39 -7.69
C LYS A 415 10.79 4.82 -7.04
N SER A 416 10.44 6.12 -7.05
CA SER A 416 9.16 6.61 -6.50
C SER A 416 7.95 6.12 -7.30
N PHE A 417 8.17 5.70 -8.54
CA PHE A 417 7.13 5.14 -9.39
C PHE A 417 6.53 3.84 -8.81
N ILE A 418 7.35 3.01 -8.18
CA ILE A 418 6.92 1.74 -7.58
C ILE A 418 5.88 1.95 -6.46
N PRO A 419 6.14 2.77 -5.42
CA PRO A 419 5.12 3.13 -4.44
C PRO A 419 3.87 3.75 -5.06
N MET A 420 4.01 4.62 -6.07
CA MET A 420 2.86 5.24 -6.72
C MET A 420 1.98 4.22 -7.45
N LEU A 421 2.58 3.23 -8.11
CA LEU A 421 1.85 2.13 -8.74
C LEU A 421 1.09 1.29 -7.72
N VAL A 422 1.75 0.90 -6.62
CA VAL A 422 1.11 0.17 -5.51
C VAL A 422 -0.05 0.97 -4.91
N GLY A 423 0.04 2.29 -4.94
CA GLY A 423 -0.99 3.23 -4.47
C GLY A 423 -2.35 3.09 -5.17
N PHE A 424 -2.39 2.64 -6.42
CA PHE A 424 -3.65 2.30 -7.12
C PHE A 424 -4.36 1.09 -6.49
N GLY A 425 -3.62 0.19 -5.85
CA GLY A 425 -4.22 -0.91 -5.08
C GLY A 425 -4.58 -0.46 -3.66
N CYS A 426 -3.58 -0.04 -2.87
CA CYS A 426 -3.76 0.41 -1.49
C CYS A 426 -2.64 1.36 -1.05
N ASN A 427 -3.00 2.49 -0.42
CA ASN A 427 -2.04 3.49 0.03
C ASN A 427 -1.16 3.02 1.20
N VAL A 428 -1.64 2.10 2.03
CA VAL A 428 -0.89 1.61 3.19
C VAL A 428 0.39 0.86 2.78
N PRO A 429 0.33 -0.19 1.93
CA PRO A 429 1.53 -0.84 1.40
C PRO A 429 2.36 0.09 0.53
N ALA A 430 1.74 1.03 -0.19
CA ALA A 430 2.43 2.01 -1.00
C ALA A 430 3.36 2.90 -0.16
N ILE A 431 2.88 3.39 0.98
CA ILE A 431 3.71 4.19 1.91
C ILE A 431 4.84 3.33 2.50
N LEU A 432 4.58 2.07 2.84
CA LEU A 432 5.63 1.17 3.33
C LEU A 432 6.70 0.90 2.26
N ALA A 433 6.31 0.81 0.98
CA ALA A 433 7.23 0.64 -0.14
C ALA A 433 8.16 1.85 -0.34
N THR A 434 7.83 3.03 0.18
CA THR A 434 8.72 4.21 0.10
C THR A 434 10.03 4.04 0.87
N ARG A 435 10.17 3.00 1.69
CA ARG A 435 11.43 2.66 2.37
C ARG A 435 12.56 2.30 1.41
N THR A 436 12.24 1.93 0.16
CA THR A 436 13.20 1.66 -0.90
C THR A 436 13.82 2.93 -1.51
N LEU A 437 13.32 4.10 -1.10
CA LEU A 437 13.81 5.40 -1.58
C LEU A 437 15.01 5.85 -0.74
N ASP A 438 16.09 6.20 -1.41
CA ASP A 438 17.39 6.48 -0.82
C ASP A 438 17.38 7.83 -0.06
N THR A 439 16.66 8.84 -0.56
CA THR A 439 16.64 10.15 0.07
C THR A 439 15.39 10.38 0.93
N ARG A 440 15.55 11.02 2.09
CA ARG A 440 14.42 11.41 2.96
C ARG A 440 13.44 12.34 2.24
N ARG A 441 13.93 13.18 1.34
CA ARG A 441 13.10 14.12 0.57
C ARG A 441 12.19 13.41 -0.42
N ASP A 442 12.73 12.50 -1.22
CA ASP A 442 11.96 11.71 -2.18
C ASP A 442 10.92 10.85 -1.45
N ARG A 443 11.33 10.26 -0.33
CA ARG A 443 10.44 9.49 0.54
C ARG A 443 9.29 10.34 1.05
N LEU A 444 9.55 11.52 1.63
CA LEU A 444 8.53 12.43 2.13
C LEU A 444 7.62 12.95 1.00
N THR A 445 8.20 13.38 -0.13
CA THR A 445 7.42 13.85 -1.27
C THR A 445 6.46 12.76 -1.75
N THR A 446 6.98 11.54 -1.93
CA THR A 446 6.18 10.40 -2.38
C THR A 446 5.09 10.05 -1.37
N ILE A 447 5.39 9.97 -0.07
CA ILE A 447 4.40 9.71 0.99
C ILE A 447 3.26 10.74 0.95
N LEU A 448 3.59 12.04 0.79
CA LEU A 448 2.60 13.11 0.83
C LEU A 448 1.66 13.10 -0.37
N VAL A 449 2.11 12.69 -1.55
CA VAL A 449 1.28 12.66 -2.77
C VAL A 449 0.58 11.33 -3.02
N LEU A 450 1.04 10.24 -2.38
CA LEU A 450 0.45 8.89 -2.54
C LEU A 450 -1.06 8.85 -2.34
N PRO A 451 -1.68 9.53 -1.37
CA PRO A 451 -3.13 9.49 -1.20
C PRO A 451 -3.94 10.03 -2.38
N LEU A 452 -3.34 10.76 -3.29
CA LEU A 452 -3.99 11.21 -4.53
C LEU A 452 -4.16 10.07 -5.56
N MET A 453 -3.37 8.98 -5.44
CA MET A 453 -3.60 7.76 -6.20
C MET A 453 -4.89 7.09 -5.76
N SER A 454 -5.79 6.83 -6.72
CA SER A 454 -7.10 6.22 -6.44
C SER A 454 -6.94 4.74 -6.13
N CYS A 455 -7.14 4.35 -4.87
CA CYS A 455 -7.13 2.95 -4.45
C CYS A 455 -8.45 2.23 -4.73
N SER A 456 -8.47 0.90 -4.64
CA SER A 456 -9.65 0.06 -4.87
C SER A 456 -10.86 0.43 -4.00
N ALA A 457 -10.65 0.84 -2.75
CA ALA A 457 -11.74 1.29 -1.86
C ALA A 457 -12.48 2.54 -2.37
N ARG A 458 -11.80 3.41 -3.12
CA ARG A 458 -12.46 4.55 -3.78
C ARG A 458 -13.33 4.12 -4.96
N LEU A 459 -12.93 3.04 -5.64
CA LEU A 459 -13.68 2.53 -6.79
C LEU A 459 -15.12 2.18 -6.40
N VAL A 460 -15.34 1.63 -5.21
CA VAL A 460 -16.70 1.31 -4.70
C VAL A 460 -17.56 2.57 -4.63
N ILE A 461 -17.02 3.68 -4.11
CA ILE A 461 -17.76 4.96 -4.07
C ILE A 461 -18.03 5.46 -5.49
N TYR A 462 -17.04 5.40 -6.37
CA TYR A 462 -17.17 5.91 -7.74
C TYR A 462 -18.18 5.09 -8.55
N THR A 463 -18.19 3.77 -8.45
CA THR A 463 -19.11 2.92 -9.19
C THR A 463 -20.57 3.18 -8.81
N VAL A 464 -20.84 3.37 -7.51
CA VAL A 464 -22.19 3.71 -7.04
C VAL A 464 -22.62 5.08 -7.54
N LEU A 465 -21.77 6.10 -7.37
CA LEU A 465 -22.11 7.48 -7.76
C LEU A 465 -22.14 7.69 -9.28
N VAL A 466 -21.21 7.09 -10.03
CA VAL A 466 -21.21 7.18 -11.50
C VAL A 466 -22.47 6.49 -12.06
N ALA A 467 -22.85 5.33 -11.55
CA ALA A 467 -24.06 4.66 -11.99
C ALA A 467 -25.33 5.40 -11.54
N ALA A 468 -25.30 6.10 -10.39
CA ALA A 468 -26.42 6.92 -9.93
C ALA A 468 -26.63 8.14 -10.84
N PHE A 469 -25.60 8.89 -11.16
CA PHE A 469 -25.76 10.22 -11.76
C PHE A 469 -25.52 10.30 -13.27
N PHE A 470 -24.84 9.32 -13.86
CA PHE A 470 -24.45 9.37 -15.27
C PHE A 470 -25.05 8.21 -16.05
N PRO A 471 -25.79 8.49 -17.15
CA PRO A 471 -26.39 7.45 -17.96
C PRO A 471 -25.32 6.59 -18.66
N ASN A 472 -25.60 5.30 -18.80
CA ASN A 472 -24.70 4.38 -19.50
C ASN A 472 -24.85 4.52 -21.03
N ARG A 473 -24.53 5.69 -21.57
CA ARG A 473 -24.63 5.99 -23.02
C ARG A 473 -23.37 5.55 -23.74
N VAL A 474 -23.55 5.00 -24.94
CA VAL A 474 -22.45 4.74 -25.89
C VAL A 474 -22.01 6.05 -26.50
N LEU A 475 -20.76 6.47 -26.28
CA LEU A 475 -20.20 7.68 -26.84
C LEU A 475 -19.66 7.46 -28.25
N VAL A 476 -18.92 6.39 -28.46
CA VAL A 476 -18.27 6.05 -29.74
C VAL A 476 -18.32 4.54 -29.94
N ARG A 477 -18.60 4.10 -31.17
CA ARG A 477 -18.45 2.70 -31.61
C ARG A 477 -17.32 2.65 -32.62
N LEU A 478 -16.23 1.97 -32.23
CA LEU A 478 -15.05 1.70 -33.06
C LEU A 478 -15.00 0.20 -33.38
N GLY A 479 -15.79 -0.25 -34.35
CA GLY A 479 -15.90 -1.66 -34.69
C GLY A 479 -16.37 -2.52 -33.50
N VAL A 480 -15.51 -3.39 -32.98
CA VAL A 480 -15.80 -4.26 -31.81
C VAL A 480 -15.74 -3.51 -30.49
N LEU A 481 -15.04 -2.38 -30.43
CA LEU A 481 -14.89 -1.57 -29.20
C LEU A 481 -16.02 -0.54 -29.08
N THR A 482 -16.82 -0.68 -28.01
CA THR A 482 -17.83 0.32 -27.63
C THR A 482 -17.38 1.11 -26.44
N VAL A 483 -17.13 2.41 -26.61
CA VAL A 483 -16.74 3.31 -25.53
C VAL A 483 -18.01 3.87 -24.89
N ARG A 484 -18.23 3.60 -23.61
CA ARG A 484 -19.37 4.07 -22.83
C ARG A 484 -18.95 5.20 -21.88
N LEU A 485 -19.93 6.08 -21.52
CA LEU A 485 -19.68 7.26 -20.71
C LEU A 485 -19.16 6.93 -19.29
N GLN A 486 -19.75 5.95 -18.63
CA GLN A 486 -19.40 5.60 -17.25
C GLN A 486 -17.92 5.18 -17.08
N PRO A 487 -17.37 4.25 -17.87
CA PRO A 487 -15.94 3.93 -17.84
C PRO A 487 -15.02 5.13 -18.15
N VAL A 488 -15.44 6.03 -19.04
CA VAL A 488 -14.67 7.23 -19.36
C VAL A 488 -14.57 8.18 -18.17
N ILE A 489 -15.67 8.36 -17.42
CA ILE A 489 -15.66 9.19 -16.19
C ILE A 489 -14.75 8.54 -15.14
N LEU A 490 -14.84 7.22 -14.94
CA LEU A 490 -13.98 6.51 -14.01
C LEU A 490 -12.50 6.67 -14.38
N PHE A 491 -12.16 6.44 -15.65
CA PHE A 491 -10.80 6.65 -16.14
C PHE A 491 -10.34 8.10 -15.97
N GLY A 492 -11.22 9.07 -16.24
CA GLY A 492 -10.96 10.49 -16.04
C GLY A 492 -10.64 10.84 -14.58
N LEU A 493 -11.35 10.24 -13.60
CA LEU A 493 -11.05 10.42 -12.18
C LEU A 493 -9.69 9.83 -11.79
N TYR A 494 -9.33 8.65 -12.30
CA TYR A 494 -8.01 8.06 -12.07
C TYR A 494 -6.90 8.91 -12.67
N ALA A 495 -7.08 9.36 -13.91
CA ALA A 495 -6.13 10.24 -14.59
C ALA A 495 -5.98 11.59 -13.85
N LEU A 496 -7.09 12.17 -13.38
CA LEU A 496 -7.07 13.41 -12.60
C LEU A 496 -6.29 13.22 -11.29
N GLY A 497 -6.50 12.10 -10.58
CA GLY A 497 -5.73 11.76 -9.37
C GLY A 497 -4.22 11.71 -9.63
N ALA A 498 -3.81 11.03 -10.71
CA ALA A 498 -2.40 10.97 -11.12
C ALA A 498 -1.84 12.36 -11.48
N LEU A 499 -2.60 13.18 -12.22
CA LEU A 499 -2.20 14.54 -12.56
C LEU A 499 -2.05 15.44 -11.32
N LEU A 500 -2.97 15.31 -10.36
CA LEU A 500 -2.89 16.05 -9.09
C LEU A 500 -1.68 15.59 -8.25
N ALA A 501 -1.34 14.30 -8.26
CA ALA A 501 -0.16 13.78 -7.59
C ALA A 501 1.14 14.34 -8.22
N ILE A 502 1.21 14.40 -9.55
CA ILE A 502 2.30 15.03 -10.29
C ILE A 502 2.43 16.51 -9.95
N GLY A 503 1.32 17.24 -10.01
CA GLY A 503 1.27 18.66 -9.66
C GLY A 503 1.66 18.92 -8.20
N GLY A 504 1.15 18.10 -7.28
CA GLY A 504 1.48 18.15 -5.86
C GLY A 504 2.95 17.87 -5.59
N ALA A 505 3.54 16.87 -6.26
CA ALA A 505 4.97 16.58 -6.14
C ALA A 505 5.83 17.75 -6.61
N LYS A 506 5.52 18.34 -7.77
CA LYS A 506 6.21 19.55 -8.26
C LYS A 506 6.07 20.73 -7.30
N LEU A 507 4.87 20.95 -6.77
CA LEU A 507 4.61 22.04 -5.82
C LEU A 507 5.39 21.84 -4.52
N LEU A 508 5.39 20.65 -3.94
CA LEU A 508 6.12 20.32 -2.71
C LEU A 508 7.63 20.49 -2.92
N ARG A 509 8.16 20.08 -4.07
CA ARG A 509 9.57 20.28 -4.43
C ARG A 509 9.94 21.74 -4.64
N ALA A 510 9.06 22.54 -5.21
CA ALA A 510 9.30 23.97 -5.41
C ALA A 510 9.21 24.78 -4.11
N THR A 511 8.46 24.28 -3.10
CA THR A 511 8.15 25.05 -1.88
C THR A 511 8.80 24.50 -0.62
N VAL A 512 8.27 23.39 -0.09
CA VAL A 512 8.59 22.86 1.24
C VAL A 512 9.82 21.95 1.24
N LEU A 513 10.00 21.16 0.17
CA LEU A 513 11.05 20.13 0.07
C LEU A 513 12.06 20.48 -1.03
N ARG A 514 12.59 21.70 -1.03
CA ARG A 514 13.59 22.18 -2.00
C ARG A 514 14.89 21.38 -1.91
N GLY A 515 15.57 21.20 -3.04
CA GLY A 515 16.89 20.58 -3.14
C GLY A 515 17.11 19.89 -4.48
N GLU A 516 18.36 19.58 -4.77
CA GLU A 516 18.77 18.93 -6.02
C GLU A 516 18.29 17.49 -6.09
N THR A 517 17.99 17.04 -7.30
CA THR A 517 17.69 15.64 -7.62
C THR A 517 18.97 14.95 -8.02
N HIS A 518 19.36 13.91 -7.29
CA HIS A 518 20.52 13.12 -7.65
C HIS A 518 20.23 12.24 -8.86
N PRO A 519 21.16 12.09 -9.80
CA PRO A 519 21.00 11.20 -10.93
C PRO A 519 20.87 9.74 -10.45
N LEU A 520 19.96 9.02 -11.09
CA LEU A 520 19.68 7.63 -10.75
C LEU A 520 20.74 6.72 -11.34
N VAL A 521 21.55 6.10 -10.50
CA VAL A 521 22.38 4.95 -10.87
C VAL A 521 21.67 3.69 -10.41
N ILE A 522 20.84 3.09 -11.29
CA ILE A 522 20.17 1.81 -10.99
C ILE A 522 20.99 0.68 -11.58
N GLU A 523 21.41 -0.24 -10.75
CA GLU A 523 21.79 -1.57 -11.21
C GLU A 523 20.57 -2.35 -11.59
N LEU A 524 20.58 -2.92 -12.80
CA LEU A 524 19.62 -3.90 -13.19
C LEU A 524 20.08 -5.29 -12.72
N PRO A 525 19.56 -5.81 -11.59
CA PRO A 525 19.98 -7.11 -11.08
C PRO A 525 19.65 -8.19 -12.14
N PRO A 526 20.44 -9.27 -12.25
CA PRO A 526 20.10 -10.36 -13.15
C PRO A 526 18.73 -10.96 -12.78
N TYR A 527 17.98 -11.42 -13.77
CA TYR A 527 16.72 -12.12 -13.49
C TYR A 527 16.97 -13.39 -12.70
N ARG A 528 16.16 -13.58 -11.67
CA ARG A 528 16.22 -14.76 -10.78
C ARG A 528 14.83 -15.36 -10.67
N VAL A 529 14.78 -16.69 -10.55
CA VAL A 529 13.53 -17.38 -10.23
C VAL A 529 13.29 -17.23 -8.73
N PRO A 530 12.15 -16.69 -8.28
CA PRO A 530 11.83 -16.53 -6.87
C PRO A 530 11.78 -17.89 -6.16
N THR A 531 12.25 -17.95 -4.92
CA THR A 531 12.09 -19.15 -4.10
C THR A 531 10.76 -19.12 -3.37
N LEU A 532 9.98 -20.21 -3.42
CA LEU A 532 8.68 -20.29 -2.75
C LEU A 532 8.77 -19.96 -1.25
N ARG A 533 9.84 -20.41 -0.59
CA ARG A 533 10.07 -20.13 0.84
C ARG A 533 10.31 -18.62 1.08
N GLY A 534 11.10 -17.97 0.23
CA GLY A 534 11.34 -16.53 0.31
C GLY A 534 10.04 -15.74 0.11
N LEU A 535 9.28 -16.06 -0.95
CA LEU A 535 7.98 -15.45 -1.22
C LEU A 535 7.02 -15.60 -0.03
N ALA A 536 6.90 -16.81 0.53
CA ALA A 536 6.01 -17.08 1.65
C ALA A 536 6.38 -16.24 2.89
N ILE A 537 7.68 -16.12 3.20
CA ILE A 537 8.16 -15.31 4.33
C ILE A 537 7.85 -13.83 4.08
N HIS A 538 8.20 -13.29 2.92
CA HIS A 538 7.97 -11.88 2.57
C HIS A 538 6.48 -11.51 2.59
N VAL A 539 5.63 -12.37 2.01
CA VAL A 539 4.17 -12.16 2.01
C VAL A 539 3.62 -12.23 3.43
N TRP A 540 4.05 -13.23 4.23
CA TRP A 540 3.58 -13.39 5.61
C TRP A 540 3.97 -12.20 6.49
N GLU A 541 5.21 -11.77 6.47
CA GLU A 541 5.68 -10.64 7.29
C GLU A 541 4.93 -9.34 6.97
N ARG A 542 4.76 -9.04 5.67
CA ARG A 542 4.03 -7.83 5.23
C ARG A 542 2.54 -7.92 5.58
N SER A 543 1.91 -9.06 5.36
CA SER A 543 0.48 -9.29 5.65
C SER A 543 0.20 -9.32 7.15
N TRP A 544 1.03 -9.99 7.94
CA TRP A 544 0.90 -10.01 9.40
C TRP A 544 1.03 -8.63 10.02
N LEU A 545 1.99 -7.84 9.52
CA LEU A 545 2.15 -6.45 9.95
C LEU A 545 0.90 -5.61 9.66
N TYR A 546 0.27 -5.83 8.51
CA TYR A 546 -1.00 -5.18 8.15
C TYR A 546 -2.12 -5.63 9.09
N ILE A 547 -2.34 -6.94 9.25
CA ILE A 547 -3.41 -7.49 10.09
C ILE A 547 -3.27 -7.01 11.55
N LYS A 548 -2.07 -7.12 12.12
CA LYS A 548 -1.82 -6.72 13.51
C LYS A 548 -2.07 -5.24 13.75
N LYS A 549 -1.64 -4.37 12.85
CA LYS A 549 -1.74 -2.92 13.03
C LYS A 549 -3.06 -2.34 12.55
N ALA A 550 -3.51 -2.78 11.39
CA ALA A 550 -4.80 -2.37 10.87
C ALA A 550 -5.92 -2.87 11.78
N GLY A 551 -5.90 -4.15 12.20
CA GLY A 551 -6.91 -4.73 13.08
C GLY A 551 -7.07 -3.99 14.40
N THR A 552 -5.98 -3.61 15.09
CA THR A 552 -6.07 -2.90 16.38
C THR A 552 -6.58 -1.47 16.23
N VAL A 553 -6.07 -0.73 15.26
CA VAL A 553 -6.50 0.66 15.02
C VAL A 553 -7.95 0.69 14.52
N ILE A 554 -8.29 -0.20 13.59
CA ILE A 554 -9.64 -0.27 13.02
C ILE A 554 -10.65 -0.68 14.09
N LEU A 555 -10.32 -1.66 14.95
CA LEU A 555 -11.21 -2.04 16.06
C LEU A 555 -11.54 -0.85 16.96
N GLY A 556 -10.52 -0.07 17.36
CA GLY A 556 -10.76 1.11 18.19
C GLY A 556 -11.65 2.14 17.49
N ILE A 557 -11.43 2.37 16.20
CA ILE A 557 -12.22 3.32 15.41
C ILE A 557 -13.64 2.82 15.20
N SER A 558 -13.81 1.52 14.89
CA SER A 558 -15.15 0.92 14.70
C SER A 558 -15.99 1.05 15.96
N ILE A 559 -15.41 0.84 17.15
CA ILE A 559 -16.09 1.05 18.42
C ILE A 559 -16.49 2.53 18.59
N VAL A 560 -15.58 3.46 18.31
CA VAL A 560 -15.87 4.91 18.41
C VAL A 560 -16.96 5.31 17.41
N LEU A 561 -16.85 4.87 16.15
CA LEU A 561 -17.87 5.15 15.13
C LEU A 561 -19.23 4.55 15.51
N TRP A 562 -19.23 3.30 15.99
CA TRP A 562 -20.47 2.68 16.49
C TRP A 562 -21.08 3.50 17.64
N CYS A 563 -20.28 3.93 18.62
CA CYS A 563 -20.78 4.81 19.67
C CYS A 563 -21.37 6.12 19.12
N LEU A 564 -20.68 6.75 18.18
CA LEU A 564 -21.14 8.01 17.59
C LEU A 564 -22.41 7.87 16.74
N THR A 565 -22.59 6.74 16.04
CA THR A 565 -23.75 6.47 15.19
C THR A 565 -24.94 5.89 15.95
N SER A 566 -24.68 5.15 17.05
CA SER A 566 -25.74 4.51 17.86
C SER A 566 -26.25 5.36 19.02
N TYR A 567 -25.52 6.38 19.44
CA TYR A 567 -25.88 7.20 20.60
C TYR A 567 -25.76 8.71 20.34
N PRO A 568 -26.61 9.54 21.03
CA PRO A 568 -27.80 9.16 21.79
C PRO A 568 -28.91 8.66 20.86
N ARG A 569 -29.73 7.70 21.32
CA ARG A 569 -30.94 7.27 20.59
C ARG A 569 -32.02 8.34 20.67
N LYS A 570 -32.85 8.42 19.66
CA LYS A 570 -33.99 9.36 19.61
C LYS A 570 -35.06 8.93 20.62
N PRO A 571 -35.41 9.79 21.59
CA PRO A 571 -36.36 9.41 22.65
C PRO A 571 -37.81 9.32 22.13
N ARG A 572 -38.12 10.00 21.02
CA ARG A 572 -39.45 10.01 20.41
C ARG A 572 -39.31 10.28 18.92
N TYR A 573 -39.81 9.43 18.08
CA TYR A 573 -39.80 9.57 16.64
C TYR A 573 -40.71 10.69 16.16
N ASP A 574 -40.40 11.34 15.04
CA ASP A 574 -41.18 12.40 14.45
C ASP A 574 -42.46 11.81 13.76
N GLU A 575 -42.26 10.62 13.19
CA GLU A 575 -43.37 9.84 12.60
C GLU A 575 -43.86 8.76 13.58
N ASP A 576 -45.17 8.55 13.66
CA ASP A 576 -45.75 7.43 14.41
C ASP A 576 -45.61 6.14 13.58
N TYR A 577 -44.45 5.52 13.67
CA TYR A 577 -44.16 4.25 13.00
C TYR A 577 -45.03 3.10 13.48
N ALA A 578 -45.56 3.14 14.69
CA ALA A 578 -46.48 2.13 15.19
C ALA A 578 -47.80 2.23 14.46
N ALA A 579 -48.38 3.43 14.31
CA ALA A 579 -49.60 3.64 13.54
C ALA A 579 -49.40 3.33 12.04
N ARG A 580 -48.20 3.60 11.50
CA ARG A 580 -47.84 3.26 10.12
C ARG A 580 -47.72 1.76 9.92
N ALA A 581 -47.11 1.01 10.83
CA ALA A 581 -47.10 -0.46 10.79
C ALA A 581 -48.49 -1.07 10.89
N GLN A 582 -49.36 -0.52 11.75
CA GLN A 582 -50.75 -0.97 11.82
C GLN A 582 -51.52 -0.72 10.51
N ARG A 583 -51.36 0.43 9.88
CA ARG A 583 -51.91 0.73 8.55
C ARG A 583 -51.42 -0.22 7.48
N ALA A 584 -50.11 -0.51 7.44
CA ALA A 584 -49.50 -1.46 6.51
C ALA A 584 -50.09 -2.88 6.71
N ALA A 585 -50.19 -3.32 7.95
CA ALA A 585 -50.82 -4.62 8.28
C ALA A 585 -52.30 -4.68 7.84
N ALA A 586 -53.04 -3.61 8.09
CA ALA A 586 -54.46 -3.52 7.62
C ALA A 586 -54.54 -3.54 6.10
N ALA A 587 -53.72 -2.82 5.39
CA ALA A 587 -53.62 -2.83 3.92
C ALA A 587 -53.26 -4.21 3.37
N TYR A 588 -52.34 -4.94 4.00
CA TYR A 588 -52.00 -6.32 3.63
C TYR A 588 -53.19 -7.24 3.77
N VAL A 589 -53.91 -7.18 4.89
CA VAL A 589 -55.10 -7.99 5.14
C VAL A 589 -56.20 -7.66 4.13
N GLN A 590 -56.44 -6.39 3.81
CA GLN A 590 -57.38 -5.96 2.80
C GLN A 590 -57.00 -6.44 1.39
N ALA A 591 -55.71 -6.41 1.06
CA ALA A 591 -55.20 -6.93 -0.20
C ALA A 591 -55.37 -8.46 -0.30
N MET A 592 -55.21 -9.19 0.79
CA MET A 592 -55.51 -10.63 0.87
C MET A 592 -57.00 -10.89 0.61
N GLU A 593 -57.91 -10.13 1.23
CA GLU A 593 -59.37 -10.24 0.97
C GLU A 593 -59.71 -9.99 -0.52
N SER A 594 -59.00 -9.09 -1.18
CA SER A 594 -59.20 -8.78 -2.61
C SER A 594 -58.87 -9.93 -3.56
N LEU A 595 -58.25 -11.00 -3.08
CA LEU A 595 -57.99 -12.23 -3.87
C LEU A 595 -59.23 -13.14 -3.96
N ALA A 596 -60.26 -12.90 -3.17
CA ALA A 596 -61.47 -13.75 -3.14
C ALA A 596 -62.11 -13.97 -4.52
N PRO A 597 -62.29 -12.95 -5.40
CA PRO A 597 -62.81 -13.17 -6.74
C PRO A 597 -61.94 -14.06 -7.62
N ALA A 598 -60.60 -13.88 -7.54
CA ALA A 598 -59.63 -14.69 -8.29
C ALA A 598 -59.56 -16.15 -7.83
N LEU A 599 -60.05 -16.43 -6.62
CA LEU A 599 -60.23 -17.79 -6.08
C LEU A 599 -61.68 -18.34 -6.25
N GLY A 600 -62.53 -17.58 -6.89
CA GLY A 600 -63.92 -17.92 -7.03
C GLY A 600 -64.69 -18.04 -5.70
N LEU A 601 -64.24 -17.38 -4.63
CA LEU A 601 -64.84 -17.38 -3.32
C LEU A 601 -66.03 -16.38 -3.27
N ALA A 602 -67.11 -16.76 -2.62
CA ALA A 602 -68.23 -15.86 -2.38
C ALA A 602 -67.87 -14.78 -1.35
N ALA A 603 -68.57 -13.64 -1.37
CA ALA A 603 -68.27 -12.53 -0.46
C ALA A 603 -68.22 -12.92 1.03
N PRO A 604 -69.05 -13.80 1.58
CA PRO A 604 -68.92 -14.21 2.99
C PRO A 604 -67.68 -15.05 3.25
N ASP A 605 -67.15 -15.76 2.24
CA ASP A 605 -65.90 -16.57 2.39
C ASP A 605 -64.65 -15.76 2.31
N ALA A 606 -64.68 -14.50 1.87
CA ALA A 606 -63.53 -13.59 1.88
C ALA A 606 -62.90 -13.39 3.29
N VAL A 607 -63.74 -13.57 4.33
CA VAL A 607 -63.32 -13.57 5.74
C VAL A 607 -62.24 -14.63 6.00
N LEU A 608 -62.21 -15.75 5.27
CA LEU A 608 -61.16 -16.78 5.41
C LEU A 608 -59.81 -16.28 4.96
N LEU A 609 -59.76 -15.50 3.86
CA LEU A 609 -58.50 -14.86 3.40
C LEU A 609 -58.01 -13.78 4.35
N ARG A 610 -58.95 -13.05 4.99
CA ARG A 610 -58.62 -12.13 6.08
C ARG A 610 -57.95 -12.85 7.25
N ARG A 611 -58.53 -13.97 7.70
CA ARG A 611 -57.95 -14.80 8.77
C ARG A 611 -56.57 -15.33 8.37
N LEU A 612 -56.39 -15.81 7.14
CA LEU A 612 -55.11 -16.24 6.60
C LEU A 612 -54.08 -15.09 6.61
N GLY A 613 -54.47 -13.90 6.15
CA GLY A 613 -53.58 -12.73 6.17
C GLY A 613 -53.18 -12.33 7.59
N LEU A 614 -54.07 -12.40 8.56
CA LEU A 614 -53.73 -12.16 9.97
C LEU A 614 -52.79 -13.23 10.53
N ALA A 615 -52.99 -14.50 10.15
CA ALA A 615 -52.08 -15.58 10.53
C ALA A 615 -50.70 -15.44 9.90
N ASP A 616 -50.59 -15.08 8.61
CA ASP A 616 -49.34 -14.75 7.93
C ASP A 616 -48.60 -13.65 8.70
N LEU A 617 -49.27 -12.53 9.03
CA LEU A 617 -48.69 -11.42 9.79
C LEU A 617 -48.21 -11.82 11.19
N ALA A 618 -49.01 -12.68 11.89
CA ALA A 618 -48.63 -13.16 13.22
C ALA A 618 -47.37 -14.06 13.18
N LEU A 619 -47.27 -14.89 12.15
CA LEU A 619 -46.06 -15.73 11.94
C LEU A 619 -44.83 -14.88 11.60
N GLU A 620 -44.98 -13.89 10.74
CA GLU A 620 -43.89 -12.97 10.40
C GLU A 620 -43.47 -12.09 11.60
N ALA A 621 -44.40 -11.63 12.41
CA ALA A 621 -44.08 -10.92 13.64
C ALA A 621 -43.32 -11.81 14.64
N ALA A 622 -43.69 -13.10 14.72
CA ALA A 622 -42.93 -14.06 15.53
C ALA A 622 -41.52 -14.33 14.96
N ARG A 623 -41.37 -14.37 13.63
CA ARG A 623 -40.07 -14.50 12.96
C ARG A 623 -39.14 -13.30 13.24
N ASP A 624 -39.70 -12.12 13.42
CA ASP A 624 -38.95 -10.93 13.81
C ASP A 624 -38.52 -10.96 15.26
N GLN A 625 -39.33 -11.55 16.16
CA GLN A 625 -39.07 -11.55 17.61
C GLN A 625 -38.29 -12.76 18.11
N HIS A 626 -38.34 -13.90 17.40
CA HIS A 626 -37.76 -15.16 17.80
C HIS A 626 -36.91 -15.80 16.69
N PHE A 627 -35.87 -16.51 17.06
CA PHE A 627 -35.21 -17.42 16.14
C PHE A 627 -36.05 -18.66 15.89
N GLU A 628 -35.90 -19.32 14.73
CA GLU A 628 -36.74 -20.48 14.33
C GLU A 628 -36.65 -21.66 15.32
N HIS A 629 -35.58 -21.80 16.05
CA HIS A 629 -35.39 -22.82 17.07
C HIS A 629 -35.98 -22.46 18.43
N GLU A 630 -36.37 -21.20 18.65
CA GLU A 630 -36.93 -20.74 19.93
C GLU A 630 -38.39 -21.23 20.14
N PRO A 631 -38.77 -21.48 21.42
CA PRO A 631 -40.16 -21.91 21.73
C PRO A 631 -41.19 -20.92 21.26
N GLY A 632 -40.90 -19.60 21.27
CA GLY A 632 -41.82 -18.55 20.83
C GLY A 632 -42.15 -18.65 19.35
N PHE A 633 -41.20 -18.90 18.47
CA PHE A 633 -41.45 -19.12 17.05
C PHE A 633 -42.20 -20.42 16.79
N ARG A 634 -41.80 -21.54 17.48
CA ARG A 634 -42.47 -22.84 17.33
C ARG A 634 -43.94 -22.74 17.70
N ALA A 635 -44.27 -22.07 18.81
CA ALA A 635 -45.65 -21.87 19.23
C ALA A 635 -46.45 -20.97 18.25
N ALA A 636 -45.81 -20.03 17.58
CA ALA A 636 -46.41 -19.22 16.52
C ALA A 636 -46.64 -20.05 15.24
N ALA A 637 -45.67 -20.87 14.86
CA ALA A 637 -45.78 -21.76 13.71
C ALA A 637 -46.85 -22.83 13.91
N GLU A 638 -46.96 -23.39 15.11
CA GLU A 638 -48.05 -24.31 15.48
C GLU A 638 -49.44 -23.64 15.41
N ARG A 639 -49.54 -22.41 15.93
CA ARG A 639 -50.80 -21.61 15.80
C ARG A 639 -51.15 -21.33 14.36
N TYR A 640 -50.14 -20.95 13.54
CA TYR A 640 -50.35 -20.78 12.09
C TYR A 640 -50.83 -22.06 11.43
N ALA A 641 -50.19 -23.19 11.69
CA ALA A 641 -50.59 -24.49 11.15
C ALA A 641 -52.00 -24.90 11.59
N ALA A 642 -52.35 -24.66 12.85
CA ALA A 642 -53.71 -24.92 13.37
C ALA A 642 -54.75 -24.03 12.68
N GLU A 643 -54.44 -22.74 12.51
CA GLU A 643 -55.34 -21.80 11.81
C GLU A 643 -55.54 -22.21 10.36
N VAL A 644 -54.49 -22.53 9.63
CA VAL A 644 -54.52 -23.05 8.26
C VAL A 644 -55.32 -24.35 8.19
N ALA A 645 -55.20 -25.26 9.15
CA ALA A 645 -55.96 -26.51 9.22
C ALA A 645 -57.48 -26.23 9.41
N GLN A 646 -57.86 -25.23 10.19
CA GLN A 646 -59.25 -24.79 10.33
C GLN A 646 -59.80 -24.17 9.03
N LEU A 647 -58.97 -23.33 8.35
CA LEU A 647 -59.32 -22.68 7.09
C LEU A 647 -59.52 -23.67 5.92
N ARG A 648 -59.02 -24.87 6.03
CA ARG A 648 -59.12 -25.96 5.04
C ARG A 648 -60.44 -26.72 5.09
N GLN A 649 -61.38 -26.42 6.00
CA GLN A 649 -62.59 -27.13 6.15
C GLN A 649 -63.63 -26.60 5.17
N GLY A 650 -64.32 -27.50 4.46
CA GLY A 650 -65.45 -27.19 3.51
C GLY A 650 -64.99 -26.77 2.10
N PRO A 651 -65.92 -26.52 1.19
CA PRO A 651 -65.63 -26.24 -0.24
C PRO A 651 -64.78 -24.99 -0.49
N ALA A 652 -64.90 -23.97 0.35
CA ALA A 652 -64.06 -22.78 0.33
C ALA A 652 -62.63 -23.10 0.81
N GLY A 653 -62.53 -24.03 1.75
CA GLY A 653 -61.20 -24.47 2.29
C GLY A 653 -60.36 -25.18 1.24
N ASP A 654 -60.92 -25.98 0.37
CA ASP A 654 -60.27 -26.66 -0.74
C ASP A 654 -59.61 -25.64 -1.72
N ARG A 655 -60.22 -24.49 -1.92
CA ARG A 655 -59.73 -23.39 -2.76
C ARG A 655 -58.57 -22.68 -2.07
N ILE A 656 -58.68 -22.44 -0.77
CA ILE A 656 -57.60 -21.86 0.04
C ILE A 656 -56.38 -22.78 0.07
N GLN A 657 -56.62 -24.10 0.23
CA GLN A 657 -55.54 -25.08 0.18
C GLN A 657 -54.81 -25.05 -1.17
N ARG A 658 -55.56 -25.07 -2.28
CA ARG A 658 -54.98 -24.95 -3.61
C ARG A 658 -54.22 -23.66 -3.80
N PHE A 659 -54.68 -22.54 -3.27
CA PHE A 659 -53.93 -21.27 -3.29
C PHE A 659 -52.60 -21.36 -2.54
N LEU A 660 -52.60 -21.95 -1.34
CA LEU A 660 -51.40 -22.13 -0.53
C LEU A 660 -50.36 -23.02 -1.21
N ASP A 661 -50.82 -24.14 -1.81
CA ASP A 661 -49.99 -25.07 -2.55
C ASP A 661 -49.39 -24.40 -3.80
N LEU A 662 -50.18 -23.67 -4.57
CA LEU A 662 -49.76 -22.93 -5.75
C LEU A 662 -48.82 -21.78 -5.39
N ARG A 663 -49.10 -21.06 -4.29
CA ARG A 663 -48.16 -20.03 -3.75
C ARG A 663 -46.80 -20.63 -3.48
N GLY A 664 -46.75 -21.81 -2.86
CA GLY A 664 -45.50 -22.52 -2.58
C GLY A 664 -44.82 -23.03 -3.87
N GLU A 665 -45.59 -23.62 -4.81
CA GLU A 665 -45.04 -24.17 -6.07
C GLU A 665 -44.48 -23.06 -6.97
N VAL A 666 -45.18 -21.95 -7.18
CA VAL A 666 -44.73 -20.80 -7.97
C VAL A 666 -43.49 -20.16 -7.34
N ALA A 667 -43.49 -19.97 -6.00
CA ALA A 667 -42.33 -19.45 -5.30
C ALA A 667 -41.09 -20.36 -5.43
N ALA A 668 -41.29 -21.68 -5.35
CA ALA A 668 -40.23 -22.66 -5.52
C ALA A 668 -39.61 -22.67 -6.94
N ILE A 669 -40.46 -22.51 -7.97
CA ILE A 669 -40.01 -22.40 -9.37
C ILE A 669 -39.14 -21.15 -9.55
N ARG A 670 -39.61 -19.99 -9.05
CA ARG A 670 -38.84 -18.74 -9.12
C ARG A 670 -37.52 -18.83 -8.37
N ALA A 671 -37.55 -19.35 -7.15
CA ALA A 671 -36.31 -19.53 -6.36
C ALA A 671 -35.28 -20.50 -7.00
N ARG A 672 -35.75 -21.49 -7.80
CA ARG A 672 -34.90 -22.35 -8.61
C ARG A 672 -34.26 -21.57 -9.78
N PHE A 673 -35.05 -20.73 -10.44
CA PHE A 673 -34.58 -19.85 -11.51
C PHE A 673 -33.49 -18.89 -10.98
N ASP A 674 -33.73 -18.19 -9.87
CA ASP A 674 -32.82 -17.23 -9.28
C ASP A 674 -31.49 -17.90 -8.91
N ARG A 675 -31.54 -19.06 -8.24
CA ARG A 675 -30.34 -19.85 -7.91
C ARG A 675 -29.58 -20.34 -9.15
N ALA A 676 -30.31 -20.74 -10.21
CA ALA A 676 -29.67 -21.16 -11.45
C ALA A 676 -29.04 -19.98 -12.20
N ALA A 677 -29.68 -18.81 -12.21
CA ALA A 677 -29.17 -17.60 -12.80
C ALA A 677 -27.87 -17.15 -12.08
N GLU A 678 -27.88 -17.17 -10.77
CA GLU A 678 -26.70 -16.85 -9.92
C GLU A 678 -25.57 -17.85 -10.17
N HIS A 679 -25.85 -19.17 -10.15
CA HIS A 679 -24.85 -20.23 -10.37
C HIS A 679 -24.19 -20.16 -11.75
N HIS A 680 -24.94 -19.77 -12.77
CA HIS A 680 -24.42 -19.64 -14.14
C HIS A 680 -23.92 -18.24 -14.50
N GLY A 681 -23.94 -17.29 -13.54
CA GLY A 681 -23.59 -15.89 -13.81
C GLY A 681 -24.46 -15.26 -14.92
N ALA A 682 -25.73 -15.68 -15.02
CA ALA A 682 -26.63 -15.26 -16.06
C ALA A 682 -27.22 -13.89 -15.72
N HIS A 683 -26.67 -12.84 -16.33
CA HIS A 683 -27.18 -11.49 -16.18
C HIS A 683 -28.35 -11.22 -17.16
N GLU A 684 -29.20 -10.28 -16.78
CA GLU A 684 -30.30 -9.81 -17.63
C GLU A 684 -29.79 -9.40 -19.02
N GLY A 685 -30.38 -10.00 -20.06
CA GLY A 685 -29.95 -9.84 -21.46
C GLY A 685 -28.84 -10.80 -21.94
N SER A 686 -28.35 -11.71 -21.10
CA SER A 686 -27.43 -12.77 -21.53
C SER A 686 -28.16 -13.95 -22.18
N PRO A 687 -27.57 -14.69 -23.13
CA PRO A 687 -28.19 -15.88 -23.72
C PRO A 687 -28.59 -16.93 -22.67
N ALA A 688 -27.76 -17.11 -21.63
CA ALA A 688 -28.07 -18.03 -20.53
C ALA A 688 -29.28 -17.59 -19.73
N HIS A 689 -29.46 -16.30 -19.46
CA HIS A 689 -30.62 -15.75 -18.79
C HIS A 689 -31.90 -16.00 -19.58
N PHE A 690 -31.89 -15.79 -20.91
CA PHE A 690 -33.05 -16.08 -21.78
C PHE A 690 -33.44 -17.55 -21.73
N VAL A 691 -32.50 -18.48 -21.74
CA VAL A 691 -32.77 -19.92 -21.66
C VAL A 691 -33.41 -20.28 -20.32
N LEU A 692 -32.84 -19.77 -19.23
CA LEU A 692 -33.39 -20.02 -17.89
C LEU A 692 -34.77 -19.40 -17.73
N LEU A 693 -34.98 -18.19 -18.21
CA LEU A 693 -36.26 -17.48 -18.18
C LEU A 693 -37.32 -18.26 -18.96
N HIS A 694 -37.00 -18.71 -20.16
CA HIS A 694 -37.92 -19.51 -20.98
C HIS A 694 -38.32 -20.83 -20.31
N ASN A 695 -37.39 -21.49 -19.62
CA ASN A 695 -37.65 -22.70 -18.86
C ASN A 695 -38.59 -22.41 -17.66
N MET A 696 -38.35 -21.35 -16.94
CA MET A 696 -39.21 -20.90 -15.85
C MET A 696 -40.64 -20.58 -16.35
N GLU A 697 -40.75 -19.82 -17.44
CA GLU A 697 -42.04 -19.49 -18.06
C GLU A 697 -42.78 -20.73 -18.48
N ARG A 698 -42.12 -21.75 -19.03
CA ARG A 698 -42.74 -23.02 -19.42
C ARG A 698 -43.25 -23.80 -18.19
N GLU A 699 -42.44 -23.88 -17.11
CA GLU A 699 -42.90 -24.50 -15.86
C GLU A 699 -44.12 -23.76 -15.27
N LEU A 700 -44.09 -22.44 -15.24
CA LEU A 700 -45.19 -21.61 -14.77
C LEU A 700 -46.44 -21.77 -15.66
N ALA A 701 -46.30 -21.88 -16.97
CA ALA A 701 -47.40 -22.15 -17.87
C ALA A 701 -48.08 -23.50 -17.57
N GLY A 702 -47.27 -24.54 -17.29
CA GLY A 702 -47.79 -25.84 -16.89
C GLY A 702 -48.57 -25.81 -15.54
N VAL A 703 -48.14 -24.97 -14.60
CA VAL A 703 -48.88 -24.74 -13.33
C VAL A 703 -50.20 -24.01 -13.61
N LYS A 704 -50.16 -22.99 -14.48
CA LYS A 704 -51.35 -22.22 -14.87
C LYS A 704 -52.41 -23.09 -15.56
N GLU A 705 -52.01 -23.99 -16.48
CA GLU A 705 -52.93 -24.91 -17.17
C GLU A 705 -53.60 -25.88 -16.20
N ARG A 706 -52.90 -26.34 -15.15
CA ARG A 706 -53.44 -27.29 -14.16
C ARG A 706 -54.43 -26.63 -13.18
N ALA A 707 -54.23 -25.35 -12.87
CA ALA A 707 -55.05 -24.67 -11.86
C ALA A 707 -55.15 -23.14 -12.14
N PRO A 708 -55.93 -22.75 -13.19
CA PRO A 708 -55.96 -21.35 -13.63
C PRO A 708 -56.48 -20.39 -12.56
N ASP A 709 -57.54 -20.76 -11.84
CA ASP A 709 -58.19 -19.88 -10.86
C ASP A 709 -57.30 -19.57 -9.65
N GLY A 710 -56.56 -20.56 -9.17
CA GLY A 710 -55.62 -20.38 -8.04
C GLY A 710 -54.30 -19.75 -8.44
N TYR A 711 -53.86 -19.97 -9.68
CA TYR A 711 -52.60 -19.46 -10.19
C TYR A 711 -52.58 -17.92 -10.23
N GLU A 712 -53.65 -17.29 -10.74
CA GLU A 712 -53.74 -15.82 -10.80
C GLU A 712 -53.65 -15.19 -9.40
N ALA A 713 -54.33 -15.79 -8.42
CA ALA A 713 -54.26 -15.33 -7.03
C ALA A 713 -52.87 -15.50 -6.44
N ALA A 714 -52.22 -16.64 -6.70
CA ALA A 714 -50.85 -16.90 -6.21
C ALA A 714 -49.82 -15.93 -6.82
N VAL A 715 -49.88 -15.67 -8.12
CA VAL A 715 -49.02 -14.71 -8.81
C VAL A 715 -49.26 -13.29 -8.30
N ARG A 716 -50.55 -12.89 -8.16
CA ARG A 716 -50.86 -11.56 -7.63
C ARG A 716 -50.37 -11.35 -6.20
N TRP A 717 -50.41 -12.40 -5.39
CA TRP A 717 -49.84 -12.35 -4.05
C TRP A 717 -48.32 -12.21 -4.08
N LEU A 718 -47.61 -13.01 -4.91
CA LEU A 718 -46.15 -12.99 -5.01
C LEU A 718 -45.61 -11.72 -5.64
N ASP A 719 -46.28 -11.15 -6.64
CA ASP A 719 -45.79 -10.03 -7.43
C ASP A 719 -46.18 -8.66 -6.87
N HIS A 720 -47.34 -8.60 -6.16
CA HIS A 720 -47.88 -7.31 -5.74
C HIS A 720 -48.14 -7.22 -4.24
N ILE A 721 -48.79 -8.20 -3.63
CA ILE A 721 -49.23 -8.07 -2.23
C ILE A 721 -48.08 -8.23 -1.26
N ARG A 722 -47.34 -9.32 -1.39
CA ARG A 722 -46.20 -9.59 -0.51
C ARG A 722 -45.07 -8.57 -0.67
N PRO A 723 -44.60 -8.25 -1.89
CA PRO A 723 -43.54 -7.25 -2.07
C PRO A 723 -43.93 -5.85 -1.59
N ALA A 724 -45.19 -5.43 -1.82
CA ALA A 724 -45.65 -4.14 -1.31
C ALA A 724 -45.61 -4.05 0.21
N TRP A 725 -46.03 -5.11 0.92
CA TRP A 725 -45.96 -5.17 2.37
C TRP A 725 -44.52 -5.27 2.89
N GLU A 726 -43.66 -6.08 2.26
CA GLU A 726 -42.26 -6.18 2.61
C GLU A 726 -41.53 -4.84 2.41
N ALA A 727 -41.82 -4.15 1.30
CA ALA A 727 -41.27 -2.82 1.00
C ALA A 727 -41.68 -1.78 2.06
N GLU A 728 -42.98 -1.77 2.44
CA GLU A 728 -43.46 -0.83 3.46
C GLU A 728 -42.87 -1.14 4.85
N ARG A 729 -42.73 -2.42 5.20
CA ARG A 729 -42.09 -2.85 6.44
C ARG A 729 -40.61 -2.46 6.50
N GLN A 730 -39.91 -2.61 5.39
CA GLN A 730 -38.54 -2.15 5.26
C GLN A 730 -38.44 -0.61 5.37
N ALA A 731 -39.35 0.11 4.71
CA ALA A 731 -39.39 1.58 4.78
C ALA A 731 -39.60 2.08 6.21
N ILE A 732 -40.44 1.40 7.00
CA ILE A 732 -40.67 1.71 8.42
C ILE A 732 -39.35 1.51 9.22
N ARG A 733 -38.70 0.33 9.11
CA ARG A 733 -37.46 0.04 9.82
C ARG A 733 -36.35 1.03 9.46
N HIS A 734 -36.25 1.33 8.20
CA HIS A 734 -35.22 2.23 7.69
C HIS A 734 -35.52 3.69 8.08
N GLY A 735 -36.81 4.10 8.10
CA GLY A 735 -37.18 5.42 8.59
C GLY A 735 -36.78 5.63 10.03
N GLN A 736 -37.04 4.64 10.91
CA GLN A 736 -36.58 4.64 12.29
C GLN A 736 -35.04 4.77 12.40
N ALA A 737 -34.31 3.92 11.65
CA ALA A 737 -32.87 3.95 11.65
C ALA A 737 -32.29 5.29 11.14
N ALA A 738 -32.91 5.89 10.12
CA ALA A 738 -32.51 7.20 9.61
C ALA A 738 -32.72 8.33 10.63
N GLU A 739 -33.85 8.31 11.37
CA GLU A 739 -34.10 9.27 12.44
C GLU A 739 -33.14 9.08 13.61
N ASP A 740 -32.84 7.84 13.99
CA ASP A 740 -31.87 7.54 15.04
C ASP A 740 -30.46 8.07 14.67
N ILE A 741 -30.02 7.84 13.43
CA ILE A 741 -28.73 8.37 12.96
C ILE A 741 -28.76 9.89 12.93
N ALA A 742 -29.82 10.51 12.45
CA ALA A 742 -29.94 11.96 12.45
C ALA A 742 -29.86 12.56 13.89
N TRP A 743 -30.35 11.85 14.89
CA TRP A 743 -30.32 12.26 16.28
C TRP A 743 -29.00 11.91 17.00
N SER A 744 -28.30 10.91 16.52
CA SER A 744 -27.03 10.43 17.07
C SER A 744 -25.95 11.52 17.12
N ALA A 745 -24.85 11.25 17.85
CA ALA A 745 -23.70 12.16 17.89
C ALA A 745 -23.11 12.40 16.47
N ALA A 746 -23.05 11.38 15.63
CA ALA A 746 -22.60 11.50 14.25
C ALA A 746 -23.49 12.42 13.41
N GLY A 747 -24.81 12.28 13.51
CA GLY A 747 -25.75 13.16 12.82
C GLY A 747 -25.71 14.60 13.31
N ARG A 748 -25.51 14.81 14.62
CA ARG A 748 -25.32 16.16 15.21
C ARG A 748 -24.02 16.80 14.74
N ILE A 749 -22.92 16.03 14.67
CA ILE A 749 -21.64 16.50 14.12
C ILE A 749 -21.84 16.85 12.63
N GLY A 750 -22.54 15.99 11.87
CA GLY A 750 -22.86 16.27 10.47
C GLY A 750 -23.58 17.61 10.28
N ARG A 751 -24.62 17.88 11.09
CA ARG A 751 -25.33 19.17 11.08
C ARG A 751 -24.47 20.35 11.55
N LEU A 752 -23.54 20.13 12.50
CA LEU A 752 -22.59 21.16 12.93
C LEU A 752 -21.61 21.52 11.81
N VAL A 753 -21.20 20.54 11.03
CA VAL A 753 -20.27 20.72 9.89
C VAL A 753 -21.00 21.20 8.63
N GLU A 754 -22.31 21.00 8.53
CA GLU A 754 -23.10 21.36 7.35
C GLU A 754 -22.89 22.82 6.87
N PRO A 755 -22.86 23.84 7.71
CA PRO A 755 -22.61 25.22 7.24
C PRO A 755 -21.29 25.38 6.50
N LEU A 756 -20.28 24.56 6.88
CA LEU A 756 -18.97 24.57 6.25
C LEU A 756 -18.98 23.84 4.90
N ILE A 757 -19.75 22.77 4.75
CA ILE A 757 -19.77 21.93 3.54
C ILE A 757 -20.91 22.31 2.57
N ARG A 758 -21.90 23.06 3.04
CA ARG A 758 -23.02 23.55 2.21
C ARG A 758 -22.57 24.36 0.98
N PRO A 759 -21.51 25.18 1.01
CA PRO A 759 -20.98 25.84 -0.18
C PRO A 759 -20.45 24.90 -1.27
N LEU A 760 -20.16 23.61 -0.92
CA LEU A 760 -19.78 22.55 -1.83
C LEU A 760 -20.99 21.83 -2.47
N GLY A 761 -22.23 22.21 -2.05
CA GLY A 761 -23.46 21.50 -2.38
C GLY A 761 -23.74 20.27 -1.48
N PHE A 762 -23.03 20.12 -0.36
CA PHE A 762 -23.17 18.99 0.55
C PHE A 762 -24.08 19.32 1.73
N ASP A 763 -24.93 18.38 2.08
CA ASP A 763 -25.80 18.45 3.26
C ASP A 763 -25.21 17.65 4.43
N TRP A 764 -25.95 17.63 5.54
CA TRP A 764 -25.56 16.87 6.73
C TRP A 764 -25.47 15.34 6.46
N LYS A 765 -26.25 14.79 5.50
CA LYS A 765 -26.25 13.37 5.15
C LYS A 765 -24.91 12.99 4.52
N ILE A 766 -24.46 13.76 3.51
CA ILE A 766 -23.14 13.61 2.91
C ILE A 766 -22.05 13.84 3.96
N GLY A 767 -22.19 14.86 4.81
CA GLY A 767 -21.26 15.16 5.90
C GLY A 767 -21.07 13.99 6.88
N THR A 768 -22.17 13.36 7.29
CA THR A 768 -22.15 12.19 8.18
C THR A 768 -21.51 10.98 7.49
N ALA A 769 -21.82 10.75 6.20
CA ALA A 769 -21.20 9.66 5.42
C ALA A 769 -19.70 9.87 5.21
N LEU A 770 -19.25 11.12 4.99
CA LEU A 770 -17.83 11.48 4.91
C LEU A 770 -17.10 11.28 6.24
N LEU A 771 -17.77 11.52 7.37
CA LEU A 771 -17.22 11.25 8.70
C LEU A 771 -16.97 9.75 8.88
N GLY A 772 -17.91 8.90 8.45
CA GLY A 772 -17.73 7.45 8.45
C GLY A 772 -16.62 6.99 7.51
N ALA A 773 -16.55 7.58 6.33
CA ALA A 773 -15.50 7.31 5.34
C ALA A 773 -14.09 7.62 5.87
N PHE A 774 -13.93 8.50 6.85
CA PHE A 774 -12.65 8.77 7.49
C PHE A 774 -12.11 7.55 8.24
N GLY A 775 -12.98 6.73 8.82
CA GLY A 775 -12.60 5.44 9.42
C GLY A 775 -12.16 4.44 8.35
N ALA A 776 -13.08 4.14 7.43
CA ALA A 776 -12.87 3.29 6.27
C ALA A 776 -13.77 3.78 5.12
N ARG A 777 -13.19 3.92 3.93
CA ARG A 777 -13.88 4.55 2.77
C ARG A 777 -15.16 3.83 2.34
N GLU A 778 -15.17 2.53 2.45
CA GLU A 778 -16.31 1.66 2.13
C GLU A 778 -17.55 2.01 2.98
N VAL A 779 -17.33 2.49 4.20
CA VAL A 779 -18.36 2.91 5.14
C VAL A 779 -19.21 4.05 4.58
N PHE A 780 -18.69 4.85 3.64
CA PHE A 780 -19.46 5.90 2.97
C PHE A 780 -20.74 5.38 2.33
N VAL A 781 -20.61 4.33 1.51
CA VAL A 781 -21.75 3.75 0.79
C VAL A 781 -22.71 3.07 1.77
N ALA A 782 -22.18 2.35 2.75
CA ALA A 782 -22.99 1.71 3.78
C ALA A 782 -23.80 2.73 4.60
N GLN A 783 -23.17 3.83 5.02
CA GLN A 783 -23.87 4.90 5.76
C GLN A 783 -24.92 5.63 4.91
N MET A 784 -24.61 5.90 3.64
CA MET A 784 -25.59 6.45 2.73
C MET A 784 -26.79 5.50 2.56
N GLY A 785 -26.55 4.19 2.44
CA GLY A 785 -27.60 3.18 2.41
C GLY A 785 -28.50 3.23 3.65
N ILE A 786 -27.91 3.33 4.84
CA ILE A 786 -28.67 3.43 6.10
C ILE A 786 -29.44 4.77 6.19
N ILE A 787 -28.81 5.91 5.87
CA ILE A 787 -29.42 7.25 5.93
C ILE A 787 -30.60 7.35 4.96
N TYR A 788 -30.51 6.70 3.79
CA TYR A 788 -31.58 6.67 2.79
C TYR A 788 -32.57 5.55 2.99
N ALA A 789 -32.45 4.82 4.07
CA ALA A 789 -33.36 3.75 4.40
C ALA A 789 -33.42 2.63 3.33
N VAL A 790 -32.26 2.32 2.76
CA VAL A 790 -32.10 1.25 1.79
C VAL A 790 -31.21 0.18 2.43
N GLY A 791 -31.66 -1.08 2.46
CA GLY A 791 -30.93 -2.16 3.13
C GLY A 791 -29.54 -2.46 2.57
N SER A 792 -28.94 -3.57 2.97
CA SER A 792 -27.66 -4.09 2.48
C SER A 792 -27.88 -5.24 1.51
N GLY A 793 -27.36 -5.16 0.27
CA GLY A 793 -27.46 -6.18 -0.78
C GLY A 793 -27.46 -5.55 -2.19
N GLU A 794 -27.32 -6.33 -3.25
CA GLU A 794 -27.23 -5.80 -4.62
C GLU A 794 -28.53 -5.11 -5.08
N GLU A 795 -29.71 -5.65 -4.78
CA GLU A 795 -30.99 -4.99 -5.06
C GLU A 795 -31.15 -3.64 -4.35
N HIS A 796 -30.49 -3.48 -3.22
CA HIS A 796 -30.53 -2.26 -2.42
C HIS A 796 -29.60 -1.17 -2.96
N VAL A 797 -28.57 -1.53 -3.73
CA VAL A 797 -27.68 -0.56 -4.38
C VAL A 797 -28.42 0.21 -5.46
N GLU A 798 -29.33 -0.43 -6.21
CA GLU A 798 -30.14 0.27 -7.24
C GLU A 798 -31.14 1.23 -6.59
N ALA A 799 -31.82 0.80 -5.52
CA ALA A 799 -32.70 1.66 -4.75
C ALA A 799 -31.95 2.88 -4.14
N LEU A 800 -30.70 2.68 -3.69
CA LEU A 800 -29.84 3.79 -3.24
C LEU A 800 -29.55 4.75 -4.39
N ARG A 801 -29.24 4.24 -5.57
CA ARG A 801 -28.96 5.07 -6.77
C ARG A 801 -30.16 5.94 -7.15
N GLU A 802 -31.38 5.37 -7.10
CA GLU A 802 -32.61 6.10 -7.38
C GLU A 802 -32.85 7.23 -6.36
N ARG A 803 -32.65 6.95 -5.07
CA ARG A 803 -32.78 7.96 -4.01
C ARG A 803 -31.75 9.08 -4.14
N LEU A 804 -30.50 8.72 -4.46
CA LEU A 804 -29.45 9.70 -4.70
C LEU A 804 -29.77 10.60 -5.90
N ARG A 805 -30.35 10.04 -6.99
CA ARG A 805 -30.83 10.83 -8.15
C ARG A 805 -31.96 11.78 -7.81
N ALA A 806 -32.84 11.37 -6.89
CA ALA A 806 -33.97 12.21 -6.47
C ALA A 806 -33.51 13.40 -5.61
N ASP A 807 -32.54 13.21 -4.72
CA ASP A 807 -32.12 14.22 -3.74
C ASP A 807 -30.99 15.12 -4.25
N TYR A 808 -30.13 14.64 -5.18
CA TYR A 808 -28.96 15.38 -5.61
C TYR A 808 -28.84 15.48 -7.11
N SER A 809 -28.29 16.61 -7.55
CA SER A 809 -27.94 16.81 -8.97
C SER A 809 -26.66 16.04 -9.35
N PRO A 810 -26.46 15.74 -10.66
CA PRO A 810 -25.21 15.13 -11.15
C PRO A 810 -23.96 15.94 -10.81
N LEU A 811 -24.09 17.26 -10.68
CA LEU A 811 -23.01 18.15 -10.26
C LEU A 811 -22.57 17.84 -8.82
N VAL A 812 -23.53 17.66 -7.90
CA VAL A 812 -23.24 17.28 -6.50
C VAL A 812 -22.57 15.92 -6.45
N GLY A 813 -23.09 14.92 -7.20
CA GLY A 813 -22.47 13.61 -7.31
C GLY A 813 -21.02 13.67 -7.78
N PHE A 814 -20.73 14.48 -8.79
CA PHE A 814 -19.35 14.71 -9.26
C PHE A 814 -18.48 15.40 -8.18
N CYS A 815 -19.03 16.37 -7.47
CA CYS A 815 -18.34 17.04 -6.38
C CYS A 815 -17.97 16.11 -5.22
N VAL A 816 -18.85 15.16 -4.86
CA VAL A 816 -18.56 14.13 -3.85
C VAL A 816 -17.41 13.24 -4.32
N MET A 817 -17.45 12.79 -5.59
CA MET A 817 -16.35 11.97 -6.14
C MET A 817 -15.03 12.73 -6.16
N LEU A 818 -15.02 14.01 -6.54
CA LEU A 818 -13.84 14.86 -6.54
C LEU A 818 -13.30 15.09 -5.13
N PHE A 819 -14.18 15.34 -4.15
CA PHE A 819 -13.79 15.47 -2.76
C PHE A 819 -13.17 14.18 -2.21
N CYS A 820 -13.78 13.04 -2.48
CA CYS A 820 -13.24 11.71 -2.10
C CYS A 820 -11.92 11.38 -2.83
N LEU A 821 -11.72 11.89 -4.06
CA LEU A 821 -10.47 11.72 -4.81
C LEU A 821 -9.31 12.42 -4.13
N ILE A 822 -9.49 13.65 -3.69
CA ILE A 822 -8.39 14.50 -3.22
C ILE A 822 -8.18 14.34 -1.71
N SER A 823 -9.26 14.26 -0.92
CA SER A 823 -9.19 14.22 0.54
C SER A 823 -8.56 12.93 1.09
N LEU A 824 -7.91 13.06 2.25
CA LEU A 824 -7.34 11.92 2.97
C LEU A 824 -8.40 11.27 3.87
N LEU A 825 -9.39 10.62 3.28
CA LEU A 825 -10.42 9.86 4.00
C LEU A 825 -9.93 8.43 4.28
N CYS A 826 -8.88 8.26 5.09
CA CYS A 826 -8.37 6.93 5.46
C CYS A 826 -7.43 7.04 6.66
N LEU A 827 -7.92 6.66 7.83
CA LEU A 827 -7.14 6.74 9.06
C LEU A 827 -5.96 5.77 9.11
N PRO A 828 -6.04 4.52 8.59
CA PRO A 828 -4.88 3.65 8.44
C PRO A 828 -3.74 4.29 7.65
N THR A 829 -4.05 5.03 6.58
CA THR A 829 -3.05 5.75 5.79
C THR A 829 -2.35 6.82 6.64
N LEU A 830 -3.11 7.59 7.43
CA LEU A 830 -2.58 8.61 8.31
C LEU A 830 -1.66 8.01 9.39
N ALA A 831 -2.07 6.90 9.99
CA ALA A 831 -1.29 6.19 11.01
C ALA A 831 0.05 5.69 10.47
N VAL A 832 0.05 5.14 9.23
CA VAL A 832 1.28 4.68 8.58
C VAL A 832 2.15 5.86 8.16
N THR A 833 1.58 6.96 7.67
CA THR A 833 2.31 8.21 7.38
C THR A 833 3.06 8.71 8.62
N ARG A 834 2.38 8.81 9.79
CA ARG A 834 3.03 9.18 11.05
C ARG A 834 4.23 8.29 11.36
N ARG A 835 4.04 6.99 11.21
CA ARG A 835 5.08 6.00 11.52
C ARG A 835 6.28 6.13 10.60
N GLU A 836 6.06 6.23 9.29
CA GLU A 836 7.13 6.27 8.30
C GLU A 836 7.85 7.62 8.25
N THR A 837 7.17 8.69 8.65
CA THR A 837 7.79 10.03 8.76
C THR A 837 8.39 10.31 10.14
N GLY A 838 8.04 9.51 11.16
CA GLY A 838 8.41 9.74 12.56
C GLY A 838 7.77 10.98 13.21
N SER A 839 6.82 11.67 12.54
CA SER A 839 6.31 12.97 12.95
C SER A 839 4.80 13.09 12.79
N TRP A 840 4.12 13.54 13.85
CA TRP A 840 2.72 13.97 13.76
C TRP A 840 2.52 15.21 12.90
N GLY A 841 3.53 16.08 12.81
CA GLY A 841 3.47 17.29 11.99
C GLY A 841 3.28 16.98 10.51
N TRP A 842 4.01 15.99 9.97
CA TRP A 842 3.84 15.56 8.58
C TRP A 842 2.50 14.86 8.31
N ALA A 843 2.02 14.06 9.25
CA ALA A 843 0.70 13.43 9.14
C ALA A 843 -0.43 14.49 9.18
N ALA A 844 -0.36 15.46 10.08
CA ALA A 844 -1.31 16.57 10.16
C ALA A 844 -1.23 17.47 8.92
N PHE A 845 -0.04 17.75 8.43
CA PHE A 845 0.16 18.50 7.17
C PHE A 845 -0.47 17.77 5.97
N GLN A 846 -0.27 16.45 5.85
CA GLN A 846 -0.89 15.65 4.80
C GLN A 846 -2.42 15.69 4.87
N LEU A 847 -2.99 15.48 6.06
CA LEU A 847 -4.43 15.52 6.27
C LEU A 847 -4.98 16.92 5.94
N GLY A 848 -4.40 17.97 6.51
CA GLY A 848 -4.88 19.34 6.33
C GLY A 848 -4.73 19.85 4.90
N SER A 849 -3.58 19.61 4.28
CA SER A 849 -3.33 20.06 2.89
C SER A 849 -4.23 19.36 1.88
N LEU A 850 -4.39 18.03 1.97
CA LEU A 850 -5.25 17.29 1.05
C LEU A 850 -6.73 17.58 1.27
N THR A 851 -7.18 17.71 2.52
CA THR A 851 -8.57 18.08 2.82
C THR A 851 -8.86 19.52 2.40
N GLY A 852 -7.94 20.47 2.65
CA GLY A 852 -8.06 21.84 2.20
C GLY A 852 -8.08 21.95 0.67
N LEU A 853 -7.20 21.21 -0.01
CA LEU A 853 -7.18 21.14 -1.47
C LEU A 853 -8.50 20.56 -2.02
N ALA A 854 -8.99 19.46 -1.43
CA ALA A 854 -10.29 18.86 -1.76
C ALA A 854 -11.41 19.90 -1.62
N TYR A 855 -11.43 20.64 -0.52
CA TYR A 855 -12.42 21.68 -0.28
C TYR A 855 -12.38 22.77 -1.36
N ILE A 856 -11.20 23.32 -1.66
CA ILE A 856 -11.02 24.39 -2.66
C ILE A 856 -11.44 23.93 -4.05
N PHE A 857 -10.97 22.76 -4.50
CA PHE A 857 -11.30 22.26 -5.83
C PHE A 857 -12.79 21.93 -5.96
N THR A 858 -13.39 21.32 -4.94
CA THR A 858 -14.81 21.01 -4.94
C THR A 858 -15.66 22.26 -4.90
N LEU A 859 -15.27 23.27 -4.09
CA LEU A 859 -15.93 24.57 -4.03
C LEU A 859 -15.92 25.25 -5.40
N ALA A 860 -14.75 25.31 -6.02
CA ALA A 860 -14.61 25.91 -7.35
C ALA A 860 -15.49 25.18 -8.39
N THR A 861 -15.43 23.84 -8.39
CA THR A 861 -16.21 23.02 -9.32
C THR A 861 -17.72 23.22 -9.12
N TYR A 862 -18.20 23.21 -7.88
CA TYR A 862 -19.62 23.38 -7.58
C TYR A 862 -20.11 24.79 -7.95
N GLN A 863 -19.37 25.84 -7.56
CA GLN A 863 -19.78 27.20 -7.83
C GLN A 863 -19.74 27.54 -9.34
N ILE A 864 -18.68 27.09 -10.05
CA ILE A 864 -18.60 27.24 -11.50
C ILE A 864 -19.71 26.44 -12.19
N GLY A 865 -19.92 25.18 -11.80
CA GLY A 865 -20.97 24.34 -12.36
C GLY A 865 -22.37 24.95 -12.19
N ARG A 866 -22.63 25.55 -11.02
CA ARG A 866 -23.87 26.26 -10.74
C ARG A 866 -24.05 27.52 -11.61
N LEU A 867 -22.97 28.28 -11.81
CA LEU A 867 -22.99 29.47 -12.69
C LEU A 867 -23.27 29.12 -14.17
N ILE A 868 -22.83 27.94 -14.61
CA ILE A 868 -23.04 27.44 -15.99
C ILE A 868 -24.43 26.77 -16.14
N GLY A 869 -25.20 26.63 -15.05
CA GLY A 869 -26.52 26.02 -15.09
C GLY A 869 -26.54 24.50 -14.97
N LEU A 870 -25.43 23.87 -14.56
CA LEU A 870 -25.36 22.43 -14.34
C LEU A 870 -25.93 21.99 -12.97
N GLY A 871 -26.39 22.89 -12.15
CA GLY A 871 -26.85 22.68 -10.77
C GLY A 871 -28.36 22.62 -10.57
N GLY A 872 -29.14 22.51 -11.67
CA GLY A 872 -30.62 22.39 -11.64
C GLY A 872 -31.08 20.95 -11.61
#